data_b05d5e8fcc969d53e63886e0dac38736
#
_entry.id   b05d5e8fcc969d53e63886e0dac38736
#
_cell.length_a   1.000
_cell.length_b   1.000
_cell.length_c   1.000
_cell.angle_alpha   90.00
_cell.angle_beta   90.00
_cell.angle_gamma   90.00
#
_symmetry.space_group_name_H-M   'P 1'
#
loop_
_entity.id
_entity.type
_entity.pdbx_description
1 polymer ?
#
loop_
_entity_poly.entity_id
_entity_poly.type
_entity_poly.pdbx_seq_one_letter_code
_entity_poly.pdbx_strand_id
1 'polypeptide(L)'
;MDKKKLLLIDGSSVAFRAFFALYQQLDRFKNANGLHTNAIYGFQLMLNHVLERVEPSHVLVAFDAGKTTFRTEMYADYKGGRAKTPDEFREQFPFIRELLDHLGIRHYELAQYEADDIIGTLGRLAEKDSFDVTIVSGDKDLIQLTDEHTVVEISKKGVAEFEAFTLDYLMEKMGLTPAQFIDLKALMGDKSDNIPGVTKIGEKTGIKLLLEHGSLEGIYENIDGMKASKMKENLINDKEQAFLSKTLATIETQAPIEIGLDDLVYNGPDVENLGKFYDEMGFKQLKQALNISSKDAPESLDFTIVDHVSQDMLSADSIFHFELFGENYHTDDLVGFAWSCGDKLYATDKLELLQEPIFKEFLEKTPLKVYDFKKAKVLLNRLGLNLQAPAFDSRLAKYLLSTVENNEISTIANLYGQTYLADDETFYGKGVKKAIPERERFLEHLARKVAVLAETEPVLLEKLSEHGQLDLLYDMEQPLAFVLAKMEIAGIKVKKETLLEMQAENEVVIEQLTKEIYELAGEEFNINSPKQLGVLLFEKLGLPLEYTKKTKTGYSTAVDVLERLAPIAPIVKKILDYRQIAKIQSTYVIGLQDWILDDGKIHTRYVQDLTQTGRLSSVDPNLQNIPVRLEQGRLIRKAFVPEWEDSVLLSSDYSQIELRVLAHISKDEHLIKAFQEGADIHTSTAMRVFGIERPEDVTPNDRRNAKAVNFGVVYGISDFGLSNNLGISRKEAKAYIDTYFERFPGIKNYMDEVVREARDKGYVETLFKRRRELPDINSRNFNIRGFAERTAINSPIQGSAADILKIAMIQLDKALVEGGYQTKMLLQVHDEIVLEVPKSELAVVKVLVKQTMEEAIQLSVPLIADENEGATWYEAK
;
A
#
# COMPACT_ATOMS: atom_id res chain seq x y z
N MET A 1 -12.69 -3.07 43.91
CA MET A 1 -13.53 -2.23 43.03
C MET A 1 -12.61 -1.71 41.99
N ASP A 2 -12.91 -1.94 40.75
CA ASP A 2 -12.10 -1.37 39.65
C ASP A 2 -12.19 0.16 39.74
N LYS A 3 -11.03 0.81 39.64
CA LYS A 3 -10.92 2.27 39.70
C LYS A 3 -11.67 2.88 38.53
N LYS A 4 -12.49 3.91 38.76
CA LYS A 4 -13.25 4.58 37.72
C LYS A 4 -12.29 5.32 36.79
N LYS A 5 -12.50 5.24 35.49
CA LYS A 5 -11.67 5.89 34.47
C LYS A 5 -12.48 6.95 33.72
N LEU A 6 -11.96 8.17 33.69
CA LEU A 6 -12.55 9.30 32.96
C LEU A 6 -11.69 9.62 31.72
N LEU A 7 -12.33 9.64 30.57
CA LEU A 7 -11.72 10.09 29.31
C LEU A 7 -12.28 11.47 28.94
N LEU A 8 -11.40 12.45 28.84
CA LEU A 8 -11.71 13.82 28.40
C LEU A 8 -11.03 14.07 27.07
N ILE A 9 -11.80 14.53 26.08
CA ILE A 9 -11.31 14.74 24.72
C ILE A 9 -11.56 16.19 24.30
N ASP A 10 -10.52 16.85 23.82
CA ASP A 10 -10.62 18.12 23.12
C ASP A 10 -11.15 17.87 21.69
N GLY A 11 -12.46 17.98 21.53
CA GLY A 11 -13.16 17.68 20.30
C GLY A 11 -12.79 18.60 19.15
N SER A 12 -12.56 19.89 19.43
CA SER A 12 -12.15 20.86 18.43
C SER A 12 -10.79 20.54 17.83
N SER A 13 -9.80 20.24 18.66
CA SER A 13 -8.45 19.91 18.26
C SER A 13 -8.37 18.58 17.55
N VAL A 14 -9.04 17.53 18.08
CA VAL A 14 -9.08 16.20 17.48
C VAL A 14 -9.77 16.21 16.12
N ALA A 15 -10.93 16.90 15.99
CA ALA A 15 -11.63 17.02 14.70
C ALA A 15 -10.80 17.75 13.64
N PHE A 16 -10.13 18.85 14.02
CA PHE A 16 -9.24 19.59 13.14
C PHE A 16 -8.09 18.70 12.66
N ARG A 17 -7.50 17.94 13.55
CA ARG A 17 -6.43 17.02 13.21
C ARG A 17 -6.89 15.88 12.30
N ALA A 18 -8.04 15.29 12.57
CA ALA A 18 -8.67 14.27 11.74
C ALA A 18 -8.89 14.77 10.30
N PHE A 19 -9.40 15.99 10.15
CA PHE A 19 -9.59 16.65 8.86
C PHE A 19 -8.28 16.73 8.07
N PHE A 20 -7.22 17.28 8.68
CA PHE A 20 -5.94 17.47 7.98
C PHE A 20 -5.15 16.18 7.79
N ALA A 21 -5.35 15.16 8.62
CA ALA A 21 -4.73 13.84 8.42
C ALA A 21 -5.17 13.19 7.10
N LEU A 22 -6.43 13.43 6.69
CA LEU A 22 -7.04 12.88 5.48
C LEU A 22 -7.25 13.92 4.38
N TYR A 23 -6.75 15.14 4.55
CA TYR A 23 -6.98 16.26 3.63
C TYR A 23 -6.50 16.00 2.20
N GLN A 24 -5.41 15.25 2.02
CA GLN A 24 -4.90 14.90 0.70
C GLN A 24 -5.84 13.97 -0.07
N GLN A 25 -6.77 13.30 0.61
CA GLN A 25 -7.76 12.39 0.05
C GLN A 25 -9.19 12.95 0.16
N LEU A 26 -9.35 14.25 0.34
CA LEU A 26 -10.63 14.92 0.62
C LEU A 26 -11.74 14.51 -0.38
N ASP A 27 -11.39 14.41 -1.66
CA ASP A 27 -12.35 14.04 -2.71
C ASP A 27 -12.84 12.58 -2.64
N ARG A 28 -12.12 11.70 -1.94
CA ARG A 28 -12.54 10.31 -1.69
C ARG A 28 -13.54 10.18 -0.54
N PHE A 29 -13.56 11.18 0.34
CA PHE A 29 -14.44 11.23 1.49
C PHE A 29 -15.63 12.13 1.21
N LYS A 30 -16.54 11.69 0.33
CA LYS A 30 -17.82 12.35 0.06
C LYS A 30 -18.95 11.33 0.18
N ASN A 31 -20.01 11.71 0.88
CA ASN A 31 -21.23 10.92 0.87
C ASN A 31 -22.04 11.15 -0.42
N ALA A 32 -23.15 10.43 -0.58
CA ALA A 32 -24.03 10.51 -1.76
C ALA A 32 -24.58 11.92 -2.01
N ASN A 33 -24.66 12.76 -0.97
CA ASN A 33 -25.14 14.13 -1.03
C ASN A 33 -24.02 15.16 -1.33
N GLY A 34 -22.78 14.71 -1.52
CA GLY A 34 -21.62 15.56 -1.81
C GLY A 34 -20.96 16.19 -0.58
N LEU A 35 -21.43 15.89 0.64
CA LEU A 35 -20.81 16.32 1.88
C LEU A 35 -19.45 15.64 2.06
N HIS A 36 -18.42 16.41 2.41
CA HIS A 36 -17.14 15.86 2.80
C HIS A 36 -17.24 15.17 4.17
N THR A 37 -16.68 13.98 4.31
CA THR A 37 -16.81 13.14 5.51
C THR A 37 -15.48 12.73 6.13
N ASN A 38 -14.36 13.26 5.61
CA ASN A 38 -13.00 12.90 6.06
C ASN A 38 -12.73 13.24 7.53
N ALA A 39 -13.24 14.37 8.03
CA ALA A 39 -13.09 14.74 9.44
C ALA A 39 -13.90 13.81 10.34
N ILE A 40 -15.14 13.49 9.96
CA ILE A 40 -16.05 12.58 10.71
C ILE A 40 -15.42 11.20 10.78
N TYR A 41 -14.95 10.68 9.62
CA TYR A 41 -14.30 9.37 9.53
C TYR A 41 -13.02 9.30 10.36
N GLY A 42 -12.12 10.28 10.19
CA GLY A 42 -10.86 10.34 10.93
C GLY A 42 -11.08 10.52 12.44
N PHE A 43 -12.08 11.31 12.84
CA PHE A 43 -12.48 11.50 14.25
C PHE A 43 -12.95 10.17 14.85
N GLN A 44 -13.81 9.43 14.14
CA GLN A 44 -14.28 8.11 14.58
C GLN A 44 -13.14 7.12 14.77
N LEU A 45 -12.18 7.07 13.84
CA LEU A 45 -11.01 6.18 13.96
C LEU A 45 -10.15 6.53 15.19
N MET A 46 -9.89 7.82 15.43
CA MET A 46 -9.15 8.27 16.60
C MET A 46 -9.89 7.91 17.88
N LEU A 47 -11.20 8.13 17.90
CA LEU A 47 -12.04 7.85 19.05
C LEU A 47 -12.11 6.34 19.37
N ASN A 48 -12.31 5.49 18.37
CA ASN A 48 -12.29 4.03 18.55
C ASN A 48 -10.97 3.57 19.18
N HIS A 49 -9.85 4.02 18.63
CA HIS A 49 -8.52 3.66 19.14
C HIS A 49 -8.31 4.06 20.61
N VAL A 50 -8.81 5.24 21.01
CA VAL A 50 -8.68 5.73 22.38
C VAL A 50 -9.64 4.99 23.33
N LEU A 51 -10.89 4.75 22.91
CA LEU A 51 -11.88 4.01 23.70
C LEU A 51 -11.43 2.57 23.98
N GLU A 52 -10.92 1.87 22.97
CA GLU A 52 -10.41 0.49 23.11
C GLU A 52 -9.22 0.40 24.08
N ARG A 53 -8.33 1.40 24.04
CA ARG A 53 -7.12 1.39 24.86
C ARG A 53 -7.35 1.83 26.29
N VAL A 54 -8.19 2.85 26.51
CA VAL A 54 -8.47 3.42 27.85
C VAL A 54 -9.52 2.60 28.59
N GLU A 55 -10.49 2.02 27.87
CA GLU A 55 -11.67 1.34 28.43
C GLU A 55 -12.34 2.20 29.52
N PRO A 56 -12.82 3.43 29.15
CA PRO A 56 -13.31 4.37 30.14
C PRO A 56 -14.71 4.02 30.63
N SER A 57 -14.98 4.31 31.92
CA SER A 57 -16.32 4.25 32.45
C SER A 57 -17.11 5.56 32.27
N HIS A 58 -16.39 6.66 32.03
CA HIS A 58 -16.95 8.00 31.83
C HIS A 58 -16.22 8.68 30.68
N VAL A 59 -16.96 9.35 29.79
CA VAL A 59 -16.39 10.02 28.59
C VAL A 59 -17.05 11.38 28.37
N LEU A 60 -16.23 12.39 28.09
CA LEU A 60 -16.69 13.67 27.57
C LEU A 60 -15.85 14.11 26.39
N VAL A 61 -16.50 14.69 25.39
CA VAL A 61 -15.86 15.48 24.32
C VAL A 61 -16.24 16.95 24.51
N ALA A 62 -15.25 17.79 24.82
CA ALA A 62 -15.43 19.22 24.97
C ALA A 62 -15.21 19.96 23.66
N PHE A 63 -16.03 20.95 23.35
CA PHE A 63 -15.90 21.83 22.20
C PHE A 63 -15.83 23.31 22.61
N ASP A 64 -15.18 24.10 21.75
CA ASP A 64 -15.21 25.56 21.87
C ASP A 64 -16.58 26.10 21.44
N ALA A 65 -17.24 26.91 22.28
CA ALA A 65 -18.55 27.50 21.99
C ALA A 65 -18.49 28.63 20.94
N GLY A 66 -17.31 29.20 20.69
CA GLY A 66 -17.16 30.28 19.74
C GLY A 66 -15.78 30.94 19.78
N LYS A 67 -15.66 32.15 19.21
CA LYS A 67 -14.39 32.89 19.15
C LYS A 67 -14.19 33.85 20.30
N THR A 68 -15.23 34.20 20.99
CA THR A 68 -15.19 35.20 22.08
C THR A 68 -15.11 34.45 23.41
N THR A 69 -14.01 34.64 24.12
CA THR A 69 -13.77 34.07 25.44
C THR A 69 -13.34 35.15 26.40
N PHE A 70 -13.32 34.89 27.70
CA PHE A 70 -12.81 35.83 28.68
C PHE A 70 -11.36 36.26 28.38
N ARG A 71 -10.55 35.38 27.71
CA ARG A 71 -9.19 35.71 27.29
C ARG A 71 -9.18 36.75 26.16
N THR A 72 -10.15 36.71 25.24
CA THR A 72 -10.26 37.74 24.18
C THR A 72 -10.74 39.07 24.72
N GLU A 73 -11.45 39.09 25.87
CA GLU A 73 -11.81 40.33 26.57
C GLU A 73 -10.61 40.93 27.29
N MET A 74 -9.70 40.10 27.82
CA MET A 74 -8.45 40.51 28.46
C MET A 74 -7.37 40.98 27.46
N TYR A 75 -7.31 40.32 26.33
CA TYR A 75 -6.30 40.60 25.27
C TYR A 75 -6.95 40.43 23.88
N ALA A 76 -7.24 41.54 23.24
CA ALA A 76 -8.01 41.57 21.99
C ALA A 76 -7.34 40.81 20.82
N ASP A 77 -6.01 40.72 20.82
CA ASP A 77 -5.23 40.03 19.81
C ASP A 77 -5.07 38.51 20.08
N TYR A 78 -5.63 38.00 21.19
CA TYR A 78 -5.57 36.55 21.51
C TYR A 78 -6.22 35.72 20.40
N LYS A 79 -5.46 34.74 19.87
CA LYS A 79 -5.85 33.89 18.71
C LYS A 79 -6.17 34.68 17.42
N GLY A 80 -5.83 35.98 17.35
CA GLY A 80 -6.15 36.89 16.23
C GLY A 80 -5.50 36.54 14.90
N GLY A 81 -4.39 35.77 14.92
CA GLY A 81 -3.63 35.36 13.74
C GLY A 81 -4.05 34.03 13.11
N ARG A 82 -5.04 33.32 13.68
CA ARG A 82 -5.45 31.99 13.18
C ARG A 82 -6.10 32.09 11.79
N ALA A 83 -5.68 31.20 10.88
CA ALA A 83 -6.26 31.13 9.54
C ALA A 83 -7.76 30.78 9.58
N LYS A 84 -8.51 31.22 8.56
CA LYS A 84 -9.93 30.87 8.42
C LYS A 84 -10.09 29.35 8.30
N THR A 85 -10.96 28.79 9.10
CA THR A 85 -11.35 27.37 9.02
C THR A 85 -11.90 27.04 7.63
N PRO A 86 -11.41 25.99 6.94
CA PRO A 86 -11.96 25.56 5.66
C PRO A 86 -13.47 25.30 5.72
N ASP A 87 -14.18 25.67 4.67
CA ASP A 87 -15.64 25.51 4.63
C ASP A 87 -15.99 24.01 4.64
N GLU A 88 -15.21 23.18 3.95
CA GLU A 88 -15.34 21.72 3.91
C GLU A 88 -15.18 21.05 5.30
N PHE A 89 -14.41 21.65 6.20
CA PHE A 89 -14.32 21.19 7.57
C PHE A 89 -15.51 21.64 8.41
N ARG A 90 -15.92 22.90 8.25
CA ARG A 90 -17.02 23.49 9.01
C ARG A 90 -18.34 22.76 8.78
N GLU A 91 -18.61 22.31 7.56
CA GLU A 91 -19.80 21.53 7.21
C GLU A 91 -19.93 20.22 7.97
N GLN A 92 -18.80 19.65 8.44
CA GLN A 92 -18.76 18.36 9.11
C GLN A 92 -18.99 18.44 10.63
N PHE A 93 -18.89 19.60 11.25
CA PHE A 93 -19.01 19.76 12.71
C PHE A 93 -20.36 19.31 13.29
N PRO A 94 -21.52 19.63 12.69
CA PRO A 94 -22.80 19.12 13.19
C PRO A 94 -22.85 17.59 13.21
N PHE A 95 -22.32 16.95 12.17
CA PHE A 95 -22.30 15.49 12.05
C PHE A 95 -21.31 14.82 13.01
N ILE A 96 -20.24 15.50 13.43
CA ILE A 96 -19.37 15.00 14.51
C ILE A 96 -20.13 14.96 15.85
N ARG A 97 -20.97 15.94 16.11
CA ARG A 97 -21.82 15.94 17.32
C ARG A 97 -22.88 14.84 17.27
N GLU A 98 -23.56 14.69 16.13
CA GLU A 98 -24.53 13.63 15.89
C GLU A 98 -23.89 12.24 16.04
N LEU A 99 -22.67 12.07 15.52
CA LEU A 99 -21.88 10.86 15.72
C LEU A 99 -21.66 10.55 17.20
N LEU A 100 -21.30 11.56 18.01
CA LEU A 100 -21.10 11.41 19.45
C LEU A 100 -22.40 11.01 20.17
N ASP A 101 -23.53 11.59 19.77
CA ASP A 101 -24.84 11.22 20.30
C ASP A 101 -25.16 9.75 20.04
N HIS A 102 -24.92 9.26 18.82
CA HIS A 102 -25.10 7.85 18.47
C HIS A 102 -24.08 6.91 19.14
N LEU A 103 -22.89 7.41 19.47
CA LEU A 103 -21.91 6.67 20.25
C LEU A 103 -22.24 6.62 21.75
N GLY A 104 -23.27 7.32 22.20
CA GLY A 104 -23.61 7.44 23.62
C GLY A 104 -22.57 8.26 24.40
N ILE A 105 -21.85 9.16 23.74
CA ILE A 105 -20.80 9.98 24.33
C ILE A 105 -21.30 11.40 24.53
N ARG A 106 -21.25 11.87 25.78
CA ARG A 106 -21.61 13.23 26.13
C ARG A 106 -20.63 14.22 25.45
N HIS A 107 -21.16 15.22 24.76
CA HIS A 107 -20.40 16.38 24.32
C HIS A 107 -20.91 17.65 25.03
N TYR A 108 -20.01 18.64 25.20
CA TYR A 108 -20.32 19.85 25.93
C TYR A 108 -19.52 21.06 25.45
N GLU A 109 -20.14 22.22 25.48
CA GLU A 109 -19.50 23.51 25.21
C GLU A 109 -20.03 24.54 26.19
N LEU A 110 -19.24 25.54 26.57
CA LEU A 110 -19.60 26.58 27.51
C LEU A 110 -19.27 27.97 26.96
N ALA A 111 -20.25 28.86 26.88
CA ALA A 111 -20.06 30.22 26.42
C ALA A 111 -18.97 30.96 27.23
N GLN A 112 -18.12 31.72 26.56
CA GLN A 112 -16.97 32.47 27.11
C GLN A 112 -15.79 31.60 27.62
N TYR A 113 -15.89 30.27 27.62
CA TYR A 113 -14.81 29.35 28.00
C TYR A 113 -14.38 28.51 26.82
N GLU A 114 -13.16 28.03 26.86
CA GLU A 114 -12.58 27.12 25.86
C GLU A 114 -12.78 25.67 26.28
N ALA A 115 -12.64 24.73 25.34
CA ALA A 115 -12.69 23.28 25.61
C ALA A 115 -11.70 22.90 26.72
N ASP A 116 -10.52 23.51 26.73
CA ASP A 116 -9.46 23.29 27.71
C ASP A 116 -9.89 23.62 29.13
N ASP A 117 -10.69 24.70 29.33
CA ASP A 117 -11.21 25.11 30.64
C ASP A 117 -12.28 24.12 31.17
N ILE A 118 -13.09 23.58 30.25
CA ILE A 118 -14.08 22.52 30.58
C ILE A 118 -13.34 21.26 31.03
N ILE A 119 -12.33 20.84 30.24
CA ILE A 119 -11.49 19.67 30.51
C ILE A 119 -10.74 19.84 31.84
N GLY A 120 -10.14 21.01 32.08
CA GLY A 120 -9.43 21.31 33.33
C GLY A 120 -10.34 21.28 34.55
N THR A 121 -11.55 21.82 34.44
CA THR A 121 -12.55 21.84 35.53
C THR A 121 -13.03 20.42 35.88
N LEU A 122 -13.38 19.61 34.86
CA LEU A 122 -13.81 18.22 35.08
C LEU A 122 -12.67 17.32 35.57
N GLY A 123 -11.45 17.52 35.07
CA GLY A 123 -10.27 16.80 35.59
C GLY A 123 -10.09 17.02 37.09
N ARG A 124 -10.18 18.28 37.55
CA ARG A 124 -10.07 18.61 38.97
C ARG A 124 -11.27 18.11 39.82
N LEU A 125 -12.45 17.98 39.24
CA LEU A 125 -13.59 17.33 39.93
C LEU A 125 -13.34 15.82 40.05
N ALA A 126 -12.85 15.18 39.02
CA ALA A 126 -12.58 13.75 38.97
C ALA A 126 -11.49 13.31 39.96
N GLU A 127 -10.44 14.12 40.14
CA GLU A 127 -9.40 13.89 41.17
C GLU A 127 -9.99 13.76 42.60
N LYS A 128 -10.96 14.60 42.95
CA LYS A 128 -11.61 14.57 44.28
C LYS A 128 -12.36 13.26 44.50
N ASP A 129 -12.86 12.65 43.43
CA ASP A 129 -13.60 11.41 43.44
C ASP A 129 -12.75 10.17 43.09
N SER A 130 -11.41 10.34 43.07
CA SER A 130 -10.40 9.27 42.86
C SER A 130 -10.49 8.55 41.52
N PHE A 131 -10.83 9.27 40.44
CA PHE A 131 -10.77 8.75 39.10
C PHE A 131 -9.32 8.73 38.55
N ASP A 132 -9.03 7.79 37.67
CA ASP A 132 -7.89 7.91 36.75
C ASP A 132 -8.37 8.69 35.51
N VAL A 133 -7.70 9.79 35.19
CA VAL A 133 -8.10 10.70 34.10
C VAL A 133 -7.15 10.57 32.94
N THR A 134 -7.68 10.37 31.73
CA THR A 134 -6.93 10.47 30.48
C THR A 134 -7.48 11.64 29.68
N ILE A 135 -6.61 12.59 29.34
CA ILE A 135 -6.94 13.74 28.49
C ILE A 135 -6.33 13.52 27.12
N VAL A 136 -7.12 13.66 26.04
CA VAL A 136 -6.65 13.50 24.64
C VAL A 136 -6.85 14.80 23.88
N SER A 137 -5.76 15.36 23.35
CA SER A 137 -5.78 16.57 22.53
C SER A 137 -4.64 16.60 21.50
N GLY A 138 -4.70 17.52 20.58
CA GLY A 138 -3.57 17.96 19.73
C GLY A 138 -2.82 19.14 20.32
N ASP A 139 -3.36 19.78 21.38
CA ASP A 139 -2.79 20.96 22.00
C ASP A 139 -1.91 20.58 23.22
N LYS A 140 -0.67 21.08 23.21
CA LYS A 140 0.28 20.85 24.29
C LYS A 140 -0.02 21.65 25.55
N ASP A 141 -0.88 22.66 25.48
CA ASP A 141 -1.18 23.49 26.64
C ASP A 141 -1.88 22.69 27.74
N LEU A 142 -2.62 21.63 27.34
CA LEU A 142 -3.22 20.70 28.30
C LEU A 142 -2.21 19.89 29.13
N ILE A 143 -0.92 19.86 28.76
CA ILE A 143 0.14 19.21 29.57
C ILE A 143 0.21 19.80 30.99
N GLN A 144 -0.18 21.08 31.16
CA GLN A 144 -0.25 21.72 32.50
C GLN A 144 -1.22 21.04 33.46
N LEU A 145 -2.13 20.20 32.97
CA LEU A 145 -3.13 19.47 33.78
C LEU A 145 -2.61 18.12 34.28
N THR A 146 -1.40 17.70 33.86
CA THR A 146 -0.80 16.41 34.26
C THR A 146 -0.54 16.38 35.76
N ASP A 147 -0.94 15.30 36.42
CA ASP A 147 -0.69 15.03 37.85
C ASP A 147 -0.54 13.52 38.13
N GLU A 148 -0.66 13.09 39.41
CA GLU A 148 -0.52 11.69 39.83
C GLU A 148 -1.66 10.79 39.29
N HIS A 149 -2.79 11.35 38.91
CA HIS A 149 -4.00 10.67 38.45
C HIS A 149 -4.37 11.04 37.00
N THR A 150 -3.77 12.08 36.46
CA THR A 150 -4.09 12.63 35.13
C THR A 150 -2.94 12.44 34.15
N VAL A 151 -3.19 11.72 33.08
CA VAL A 151 -2.29 11.55 31.93
C VAL A 151 -2.81 12.35 30.75
N VAL A 152 -1.94 13.14 30.12
CA VAL A 152 -2.29 13.92 28.93
C VAL A 152 -1.64 13.28 27.69
N GLU A 153 -2.44 12.92 26.73
CA GLU A 153 -2.02 12.30 25.46
C GLU A 153 -2.13 13.26 24.30
N ILE A 154 -0.99 13.62 23.77
CA ILE A 154 -0.89 14.54 22.62
C ILE A 154 -0.76 13.75 21.33
N SER A 155 -1.71 13.96 20.41
CA SER A 155 -1.68 13.31 19.11
C SER A 155 -0.49 13.79 18.26
N LYS A 156 0.32 12.86 17.69
CA LYS A 156 1.53 13.15 16.92
C LYS A 156 1.29 13.19 15.42
N LYS A 157 1.11 12.05 14.79
CA LYS A 157 0.99 11.92 13.33
C LYS A 157 -0.11 10.92 12.97
N GLY A 158 -0.94 11.28 12.00
CA GLY A 158 -2.08 10.46 11.59
C GLY A 158 -3.15 10.40 12.67
N VAL A 159 -3.91 9.32 12.70
CA VAL A 159 -5.10 9.14 13.56
C VAL A 159 -4.85 8.21 14.77
N ALA A 160 -3.70 7.56 14.88
CA ALA A 160 -3.46 6.51 15.89
C ALA A 160 -2.18 6.70 16.74
N GLU A 161 -1.36 7.74 16.49
CA GLU A 161 -0.08 7.92 17.19
C GLU A 161 -0.20 9.04 18.24
N PHE A 162 -0.06 8.68 19.53
CA PHE A 162 -0.12 9.60 20.67
C PHE A 162 1.18 9.58 21.48
N GLU A 163 1.47 10.70 22.14
CA GLU A 163 2.55 10.81 23.12
C GLU A 163 1.94 11.10 24.48
N ALA A 164 2.10 10.17 25.43
CA ALA A 164 1.58 10.30 26.77
C ALA A 164 2.53 11.11 27.65
N PHE A 165 2.00 12.14 28.28
CA PHE A 165 2.67 12.96 29.29
C PHE A 165 2.14 12.58 30.67
N THR A 166 3.00 11.88 31.42
CA THR A 166 2.86 11.65 32.87
C THR A 166 3.75 12.65 33.61
N LEU A 167 3.58 12.81 34.90
CA LEU A 167 4.47 13.64 35.72
C LEU A 167 5.93 13.23 35.52
N ASP A 168 6.22 11.94 35.62
CA ASP A 168 7.60 11.43 35.50
C ASP A 168 8.18 11.73 34.10
N TYR A 169 7.37 11.52 33.04
CA TYR A 169 7.83 11.81 31.67
C TYR A 169 8.04 13.29 31.43
N LEU A 170 7.20 14.18 31.99
CA LEU A 170 7.39 15.62 31.88
C LEU A 170 8.68 16.07 32.59
N MET A 171 8.94 15.53 33.79
CA MET A 171 10.17 15.78 34.52
C MET A 171 11.40 15.23 33.81
N GLU A 172 11.36 14.01 33.28
CA GLU A 172 12.47 13.41 32.53
C GLU A 172 12.77 14.20 31.25
N LYS A 173 11.75 14.58 30.52
CA LYS A 173 11.89 15.19 29.20
C LYS A 173 12.26 16.67 29.24
N MET A 174 11.68 17.43 30.17
CA MET A 174 11.83 18.89 30.24
C MET A 174 12.43 19.39 31.56
N GLY A 175 12.49 18.59 32.62
CA GLY A 175 12.94 18.98 33.95
C GLY A 175 11.98 19.95 34.65
N LEU A 176 10.73 20.05 34.18
CA LEU A 176 9.75 21.02 34.67
C LEU A 176 8.54 20.34 35.30
N THR A 177 7.99 20.96 36.32
CA THR A 177 6.65 20.62 36.85
C THR A 177 5.55 21.20 35.95
N PRO A 178 4.30 20.73 36.03
CA PRO A 178 3.17 21.31 35.30
C PRO A 178 3.00 22.81 35.54
N ALA A 179 3.17 23.29 36.77
CA ALA A 179 3.14 24.72 37.10
C ALA A 179 4.26 25.51 36.40
N GLN A 180 5.47 24.95 36.36
CA GLN A 180 6.59 25.55 35.64
C GLN A 180 6.40 25.53 34.12
N PHE A 181 5.59 24.58 33.58
CA PHE A 181 5.22 24.55 32.17
C PHE A 181 4.38 25.78 31.79
N ILE A 182 3.47 26.22 32.65
CA ILE A 182 2.71 27.47 32.50
C ILE A 182 3.67 28.67 32.49
N ASP A 183 4.60 28.71 33.44
CA ASP A 183 5.62 29.77 33.53
C ASP A 183 6.54 29.82 32.31
N LEU A 184 6.86 28.63 31.73
CA LEU A 184 7.60 28.55 30.48
C LEU A 184 6.83 29.20 29.33
N LYS A 185 5.53 28.93 29.20
CA LYS A 185 4.64 29.56 28.22
C LYS A 185 4.56 31.09 28.44
N ALA A 186 4.48 31.53 29.68
CA ALA A 186 4.52 32.95 30.04
C ALA A 186 5.79 33.66 29.59
N LEU A 187 6.93 32.99 29.70
CA LEU A 187 8.24 33.54 29.31
C LEU A 187 8.44 33.54 27.79
N MET A 188 8.16 32.41 27.12
CA MET A 188 8.46 32.27 25.69
C MET A 188 7.34 32.80 24.77
N GLY A 189 6.14 32.99 25.31
CA GLY A 189 4.94 33.25 24.54
C GLY A 189 4.49 32.05 23.70
N ASP A 190 3.37 32.22 23.00
CA ASP A 190 2.89 31.25 22.03
C ASP A 190 2.41 31.94 20.75
N LYS A 191 3.06 31.59 19.62
CA LYS A 191 2.73 32.18 18.32
C LYS A 191 1.40 31.68 17.76
N SER A 192 0.97 30.46 18.12
CA SER A 192 -0.29 29.87 17.65
C SER A 192 -1.50 30.58 18.26
N ASP A 193 -1.37 31.01 19.52
CA ASP A 193 -2.42 31.71 20.25
C ASP A 193 -2.16 33.22 20.40
N ASN A 194 -1.09 33.68 19.77
CA ASN A 194 -0.68 35.08 19.80
C ASN A 194 -0.43 35.60 21.22
N ILE A 195 0.11 34.72 22.09
CA ILE A 195 0.55 35.08 23.43
C ILE A 195 1.94 35.69 23.34
N PRO A 196 2.14 36.95 23.80
CA PRO A 196 3.33 37.70 23.46
C PRO A 196 4.63 37.20 24.12
N GLY A 197 4.61 36.73 25.38
CA GLY A 197 5.77 36.29 26.13
C GLY A 197 6.76 37.45 26.38
N VAL A 198 8.04 37.10 26.75
CA VAL A 198 9.15 38.02 26.91
C VAL A 198 9.99 38.08 25.65
N THR A 199 10.34 39.27 25.21
CA THR A 199 11.14 39.53 23.99
C THR A 199 12.45 38.72 23.99
N LYS A 200 12.66 37.90 22.96
CA LYS A 200 13.85 37.03 22.74
C LYS A 200 14.11 35.97 23.80
N ILE A 201 13.13 35.61 24.61
CA ILE A 201 13.19 34.40 25.43
C ILE A 201 12.48 33.26 24.68
N GLY A 202 13.21 32.20 24.40
CA GLY A 202 12.73 30.97 23.81
C GLY A 202 12.79 29.83 24.81
N GLU A 203 12.30 28.67 24.42
CA GLU A 203 12.15 27.48 25.25
C GLU A 203 13.39 27.15 26.09
N LYS A 204 14.57 27.02 25.44
CA LYS A 204 15.84 26.69 26.15
C LYS A 204 16.22 27.71 27.21
N THR A 205 16.00 28.99 26.94
CA THR A 205 16.33 30.08 27.89
C THR A 205 15.27 30.10 29.02
N GLY A 206 14.00 29.92 28.69
CA GLY A 206 12.92 29.84 29.67
C GLY A 206 13.09 28.68 30.64
N ILE A 207 13.37 27.48 30.14
CA ILE A 207 13.67 26.30 30.98
C ILE A 207 14.84 26.58 31.94
N LYS A 208 15.92 27.13 31.42
CA LYS A 208 17.10 27.46 32.27
C LYS A 208 16.73 28.42 33.39
N LEU A 209 15.97 29.48 33.11
CA LEU A 209 15.53 30.46 34.11
C LEU A 209 14.63 29.82 35.17
N LEU A 210 13.71 28.95 34.76
CA LEU A 210 12.81 28.27 35.69
C LEU A 210 13.52 27.24 36.57
N LEU A 211 14.49 26.51 36.05
CA LEU A 211 15.34 25.62 36.85
C LEU A 211 16.22 26.38 37.86
N GLU A 212 16.63 27.61 37.54
CA GLU A 212 17.48 28.44 38.41
C GLU A 212 16.66 29.20 39.49
N HIS A 213 15.45 29.65 39.15
CA HIS A 213 14.65 30.55 39.99
C HIS A 213 13.31 29.97 40.48
N GLY A 214 12.96 28.76 40.02
CA GLY A 214 11.77 28.00 40.47
C GLY A 214 10.47 28.37 39.78
N SER A 215 10.16 29.65 39.58
CA SER A 215 8.91 30.13 38.98
C SER A 215 9.08 31.47 38.29
N LEU A 216 8.06 31.94 37.56
CA LEU A 216 8.03 33.27 36.98
C LEU A 216 8.18 34.35 38.05
N GLU A 217 7.48 34.24 39.15
CA GLU A 217 7.57 35.11 40.33
C GLU A 217 9.02 35.11 40.87
N GLY A 218 9.61 33.93 41.09
CA GLY A 218 10.98 33.78 41.57
C GLY A 218 12.03 34.41 40.65
N ILE A 219 11.80 34.40 39.32
CA ILE A 219 12.68 35.11 38.39
C ILE A 219 12.61 36.61 38.66
N TYR A 220 11.47 37.22 38.86
CA TYR A 220 11.31 38.65 39.09
C TYR A 220 11.69 39.06 40.51
N GLU A 221 11.55 38.21 41.50
CA GLU A 221 12.06 38.44 42.85
C GLU A 221 13.61 38.51 42.88
N ASN A 222 14.26 37.71 42.06
CA ASN A 222 15.71 37.66 41.97
C ASN A 222 16.30 38.50 40.82
N ILE A 223 15.49 39.28 40.11
CA ILE A 223 15.90 40.03 38.90
C ILE A 223 17.08 40.96 39.16
N ASP A 224 17.13 41.63 40.32
CA ASP A 224 18.18 42.56 40.67
C ASP A 224 19.54 41.86 40.80
N GLY A 225 19.57 40.61 41.25
CA GLY A 225 20.79 39.81 41.40
C GLY A 225 21.34 39.24 40.08
N MET A 226 20.60 39.30 39.00
CA MET A 226 21.03 38.81 37.71
C MET A 226 22.11 39.71 37.12
N LYS A 227 23.09 39.12 36.39
CA LYS A 227 24.12 39.85 35.65
C LYS A 227 23.48 40.78 34.62
N ALA A 228 24.04 41.99 34.47
CA ALA A 228 23.60 42.92 33.44
C ALA A 228 23.71 42.27 32.03
N SER A 229 22.61 42.18 31.33
CA SER A 229 22.50 41.54 30.02
C SER A 229 21.25 42.02 29.31
N LYS A 230 21.22 41.86 27.98
CA LYS A 230 20.03 42.19 27.19
C LYS A 230 18.80 41.35 27.59
N MET A 231 19.02 40.10 28.05
CA MET A 231 17.98 39.24 28.60
C MET A 231 17.37 39.85 29.90
N LYS A 232 18.18 40.30 30.83
CA LYS A 232 17.71 40.99 32.07
C LYS A 232 16.89 42.24 31.72
N GLU A 233 17.38 43.03 30.78
CA GLU A 233 16.72 44.24 30.31
C GLU A 233 15.32 43.88 29.71
N ASN A 234 15.23 42.85 28.85
CA ASN A 234 13.98 42.39 28.27
C ASN A 234 13.03 41.91 29.36
N LEU A 235 13.51 41.12 30.33
CA LEU A 235 12.68 40.67 31.46
C LEU A 235 12.08 41.85 32.23
N ILE A 236 12.89 42.89 32.51
CA ILE A 236 12.39 44.08 33.21
C ILE A 236 11.36 44.84 32.39
N ASN A 237 11.64 45.06 31.10
CA ASN A 237 10.76 45.83 30.23
C ASN A 237 9.44 45.14 29.96
N ASP A 238 9.45 43.81 29.81
CA ASP A 238 8.27 42.99 29.43
C ASP A 238 7.59 42.34 30.63
N LYS A 239 7.86 42.82 31.87
CA LYS A 239 7.32 42.23 33.11
C LYS A 239 5.79 42.07 33.09
N GLU A 240 5.06 43.16 32.80
CA GLU A 240 3.61 43.13 32.76
C GLU A 240 3.09 42.16 31.68
N GLN A 241 3.75 42.16 30.54
CA GLN A 241 3.48 41.27 29.43
C GLN A 241 3.70 39.78 29.79
N ALA A 242 4.74 39.47 30.58
CA ALA A 242 5.01 38.11 31.05
C ALA A 242 3.89 37.61 31.99
N PHE A 243 3.42 38.44 32.91
CA PHE A 243 2.29 38.06 33.80
C PHE A 243 0.95 37.99 33.06
N LEU A 244 0.69 38.87 32.08
CA LEU A 244 -0.45 38.75 31.20
C LEU A 244 -0.39 37.41 30.42
N SER A 245 0.78 37.10 29.87
CA SER A 245 1.01 35.83 29.16
C SER A 245 0.79 34.62 30.04
N LYS A 246 1.19 34.64 31.31
CA LYS A 246 0.89 33.61 32.30
C LYS A 246 -0.61 33.42 32.48
N THR A 247 -1.36 34.54 32.67
CA THR A 247 -2.81 34.50 32.83
C THR A 247 -3.50 33.92 31.59
N LEU A 248 -3.08 34.33 30.38
CA LEU A 248 -3.64 33.85 29.11
C LEU A 248 -3.34 32.35 28.87
N ALA A 249 -2.16 31.88 29.27
CA ALA A 249 -1.75 30.47 29.10
C ALA A 249 -2.30 29.55 30.18
N THR A 250 -2.80 30.07 31.29
CA THR A 250 -3.35 29.25 32.38
C THR A 250 -4.75 28.77 32.04
N ILE A 251 -4.96 27.48 32.14
CA ILE A 251 -6.29 26.85 31.97
C ILE A 251 -7.13 27.11 33.24
N GLU A 252 -8.35 27.59 33.04
CA GLU A 252 -9.31 27.79 34.15
C GLU A 252 -9.88 26.44 34.61
N THR A 253 -9.71 26.13 35.88
CA THR A 253 -10.14 24.84 36.46
C THR A 253 -11.34 24.94 37.34
N GLN A 254 -12.01 26.11 37.37
CA GLN A 254 -13.22 26.41 38.13
C GLN A 254 -14.30 27.06 37.24
N ALA A 255 -14.31 26.72 35.94
CA ALA A 255 -15.33 27.19 35.02
C ALA A 255 -16.74 26.81 35.50
N PRO A 256 -17.76 27.67 35.31
CA PRO A 256 -19.12 27.43 35.81
C PRO A 256 -19.88 26.42 34.91
N ILE A 257 -19.35 25.18 34.88
CA ILE A 257 -19.98 24.08 34.14
C ILE A 257 -21.29 23.64 34.82
N GLU A 258 -22.28 23.26 34.00
CA GLU A 258 -23.59 22.80 34.47
C GLU A 258 -23.73 21.27 34.47
N ILE A 259 -22.64 20.56 34.18
CA ILE A 259 -22.57 19.08 34.10
C ILE A 259 -21.66 18.54 35.22
N GLY A 260 -21.99 17.36 35.72
CA GLY A 260 -21.21 16.63 36.71
C GLY A 260 -20.66 15.31 36.17
N LEU A 261 -19.87 14.60 36.99
CA LEU A 261 -19.29 13.30 36.58
C LEU A 261 -20.36 12.25 36.29
N ASP A 262 -21.48 12.27 37.01
CA ASP A 262 -22.59 11.32 36.81
C ASP A 262 -23.25 11.47 35.42
N ASP A 263 -23.15 12.65 34.80
CA ASP A 263 -23.66 12.91 33.45
C ASP A 263 -22.78 12.32 32.33
N LEU A 264 -21.59 11.82 32.67
CA LEU A 264 -20.56 11.37 31.75
C LEU A 264 -20.46 9.83 31.67
N VAL A 265 -21.35 9.10 32.34
CA VAL A 265 -21.33 7.63 32.32
C VAL A 265 -21.44 7.12 30.88
N TYR A 266 -20.48 6.30 30.48
CA TYR A 266 -20.43 5.71 29.14
C TYR A 266 -21.01 4.30 29.14
N ASN A 267 -22.10 4.10 28.40
CA ASN A 267 -22.83 2.82 28.31
C ASN A 267 -22.66 2.15 26.93
N GLY A 268 -21.82 2.70 26.05
CA GLY A 268 -21.64 2.21 24.70
C GLY A 268 -22.59 2.83 23.67
N PRO A 269 -22.44 2.48 22.40
CA PRO A 269 -23.15 3.09 21.27
C PRO A 269 -24.59 2.60 21.14
N ASP A 270 -25.46 3.46 20.58
CA ASP A 270 -26.74 3.09 19.98
C ASP A 270 -26.45 2.48 18.60
N VAL A 271 -26.31 1.17 18.55
CA VAL A 271 -25.87 0.40 17.38
C VAL A 271 -26.80 0.61 16.18
N GLU A 272 -28.11 0.67 16.39
CA GLU A 272 -29.08 0.83 15.30
C GLU A 272 -28.96 2.21 14.63
N ASN A 273 -28.98 3.27 15.42
CA ASN A 273 -28.89 4.63 14.90
C ASN A 273 -27.50 4.96 14.38
N LEU A 274 -26.45 4.44 15.00
CA LEU A 274 -25.08 4.55 14.52
C LEU A 274 -24.90 3.84 13.16
N GLY A 275 -25.54 2.69 12.96
CA GLY A 275 -25.54 1.98 11.67
C GLY A 275 -26.21 2.79 10.56
N LYS A 276 -27.36 3.45 10.85
CA LYS A 276 -28.04 4.36 9.90
C LYS A 276 -27.18 5.58 9.56
N PHE A 277 -26.52 6.15 10.55
CA PHE A 277 -25.59 7.27 10.38
C PHE A 277 -24.41 6.88 9.50
N TYR A 278 -23.83 5.68 9.69
CA TYR A 278 -22.74 5.21 8.82
C TYR A 278 -23.18 4.99 7.37
N ASP A 279 -24.43 4.55 7.13
CA ASP A 279 -24.98 4.47 5.77
C ASP A 279 -25.07 5.86 5.13
N GLU A 280 -25.60 6.85 5.86
CA GLU A 280 -25.72 8.23 5.36
C GLU A 280 -24.34 8.85 5.07
N MET A 281 -23.35 8.59 5.91
CA MET A 281 -21.98 9.09 5.71
C MET A 281 -21.16 8.29 4.69
N GLY A 282 -21.63 7.14 4.24
CA GLY A 282 -20.92 6.24 3.34
C GLY A 282 -19.81 5.42 4.02
N PHE A 283 -19.89 5.20 5.33
CA PHE A 283 -18.87 4.53 6.15
C PHE A 283 -19.07 3.02 6.20
N LYS A 284 -19.00 2.35 5.07
CA LYS A 284 -19.25 0.91 4.96
C LYS A 284 -18.41 0.07 5.92
N GLN A 285 -17.11 0.34 6.03
CA GLN A 285 -16.19 -0.40 6.92
C GLN A 285 -16.52 -0.23 8.40
N LEU A 286 -16.87 1.00 8.82
CA LEU A 286 -17.26 1.27 10.21
C LEU A 286 -18.59 0.61 10.56
N LYS A 287 -19.54 0.59 9.62
CA LYS A 287 -20.81 -0.12 9.80
C LYS A 287 -20.61 -1.61 10.00
N GLN A 288 -19.72 -2.21 9.23
CA GLN A 288 -19.38 -3.62 9.34
C GLN A 288 -18.73 -3.94 10.70
N ALA A 289 -17.76 -3.11 11.12
CA ALA A 289 -17.14 -3.24 12.44
C ALA A 289 -18.18 -3.10 13.58
N LEU A 290 -19.19 -2.25 13.40
CA LEU A 290 -20.27 -2.07 14.36
C LEU A 290 -21.14 -3.33 14.50
N ASN A 291 -21.49 -3.98 13.40
CA ASN A 291 -22.26 -5.21 13.39
C ASN A 291 -21.51 -6.38 14.06
N ILE A 292 -20.18 -6.34 14.10
CA ILE A 292 -19.35 -7.32 14.82
C ILE A 292 -19.41 -7.12 16.34
N SER A 293 -19.52 -5.87 16.80
CA SER A 293 -19.54 -5.54 18.24
C SER A 293 -20.94 -5.60 18.87
N SER A 294 -22.01 -5.68 18.06
CA SER A 294 -23.36 -5.90 18.57
C SER A 294 -23.48 -7.31 19.16
N LYS A 295 -24.04 -7.42 20.37
CA LYS A 295 -24.21 -8.66 21.14
C LYS A 295 -25.11 -9.72 20.48
N ASP A 296 -25.63 -9.47 19.31
CA ASP A 296 -26.29 -10.49 18.50
C ASP A 296 -25.20 -11.29 17.81
N ALA A 297 -24.92 -12.48 18.35
CA ALA A 297 -24.13 -13.47 17.66
C ALA A 297 -24.73 -13.63 16.23
N PRO A 298 -23.89 -13.64 15.16
CA PRO A 298 -24.42 -13.85 13.83
C PRO A 298 -25.34 -15.09 13.87
N GLU A 299 -26.53 -15.01 13.24
CA GLU A 299 -27.46 -16.13 13.20
C GLU A 299 -26.69 -17.42 12.90
N SER A 300 -26.93 -18.46 13.70
CA SER A 300 -26.27 -19.76 13.53
C SER A 300 -26.48 -20.22 12.11
N LEU A 301 -25.42 -20.42 11.35
CA LEU A 301 -25.49 -20.96 10.00
C LEU A 301 -25.89 -22.43 10.09
N ASP A 302 -26.90 -22.84 9.30
CA ASP A 302 -27.23 -24.25 9.17
C ASP A 302 -26.27 -24.93 8.20
N PHE A 303 -25.44 -25.83 8.72
CA PHE A 303 -24.47 -26.59 7.94
C PHE A 303 -24.28 -28.00 8.50
N THR A 304 -23.76 -28.90 7.70
CA THR A 304 -23.51 -30.28 8.09
C THR A 304 -22.01 -30.56 8.17
N ILE A 305 -21.55 -31.03 9.32
CA ILE A 305 -20.19 -31.58 9.47
C ILE A 305 -20.17 -32.97 8.84
N VAL A 306 -19.25 -33.16 7.88
CA VAL A 306 -19.23 -34.38 7.07
C VAL A 306 -18.10 -35.30 7.51
N ASP A 307 -18.46 -36.56 7.76
CA ASP A 307 -17.54 -37.65 8.06
C ASP A 307 -17.47 -38.71 6.96
N HIS A 308 -18.33 -38.64 5.96
CA HIS A 308 -18.41 -39.53 4.78
C HIS A 308 -19.16 -38.80 3.68
N VAL A 309 -18.72 -38.92 2.42
CA VAL A 309 -19.35 -38.26 1.26
C VAL A 309 -20.26 -39.20 0.53
N SER A 310 -21.50 -38.78 0.31
CA SER A 310 -22.50 -39.50 -0.49
C SER A 310 -22.84 -38.70 -1.77
N GLN A 311 -23.39 -39.41 -2.78
CA GLN A 311 -23.68 -38.83 -4.09
C GLN A 311 -24.65 -37.63 -4.04
N ASP A 312 -25.59 -37.64 -3.10
CA ASP A 312 -26.61 -36.58 -2.91
C ASP A 312 -26.05 -35.31 -2.31
N MET A 313 -24.79 -35.32 -1.80
CA MET A 313 -24.07 -34.17 -1.33
C MET A 313 -23.29 -33.45 -2.44
N LEU A 314 -23.30 -33.93 -3.68
CA LEU A 314 -22.50 -33.50 -4.80
C LEU A 314 -23.35 -33.04 -5.97
N SER A 315 -23.05 -31.88 -6.53
CA SER A 315 -23.71 -31.33 -7.73
C SER A 315 -22.68 -30.60 -8.59
N ALA A 316 -22.91 -30.56 -9.89
CA ALA A 316 -22.07 -29.75 -10.80
C ALA A 316 -22.12 -28.24 -10.48
N ASP A 317 -23.19 -27.81 -9.78
CA ASP A 317 -23.33 -26.43 -9.32
C ASP A 317 -22.70 -26.15 -7.95
N SER A 318 -22.10 -27.15 -7.30
CA SER A 318 -21.45 -27.01 -6.02
C SER A 318 -20.27 -26.04 -6.10
N ILE A 319 -20.21 -25.13 -5.13
CA ILE A 319 -19.04 -24.24 -4.93
C ILE A 319 -18.18 -24.81 -3.83
N PHE A 320 -16.88 -24.86 -4.06
CA PHE A 320 -15.89 -25.41 -3.13
C PHE A 320 -14.96 -24.35 -2.61
N HIS A 321 -14.59 -24.49 -1.34
CA HIS A 321 -13.50 -23.74 -0.72
C HIS A 321 -12.54 -24.72 -0.01
N PHE A 322 -11.24 -24.59 -0.31
CA PHE A 322 -10.16 -25.37 0.30
C PHE A 322 -9.33 -24.44 1.17
N GLU A 323 -9.31 -24.69 2.49
CA GLU A 323 -8.68 -23.80 3.46
C GLU A 323 -7.22 -24.16 3.68
N LEU A 324 -6.33 -23.20 3.40
CA LEU A 324 -4.89 -23.29 3.63
C LEU A 324 -4.54 -22.50 4.89
N PHE A 325 -3.84 -23.13 5.84
CA PHE A 325 -3.37 -22.43 7.04
C PHE A 325 -1.98 -21.81 6.86
N GLY A 326 -1.81 -21.06 5.79
CA GLY A 326 -0.57 -20.41 5.38
C GLY A 326 -0.83 -19.54 4.15
N GLU A 327 0.25 -19.24 3.43
CA GLU A 327 0.17 -18.46 2.19
C GLU A 327 0.70 -19.24 0.98
N ASN A 328 1.65 -20.13 1.19
CA ASN A 328 2.31 -20.88 0.13
C ASN A 328 1.73 -22.28 -0.04
N TYR A 329 0.84 -22.44 -0.99
CA TYR A 329 0.17 -23.70 -1.28
C TYR A 329 1.08 -24.81 -1.87
N HIS A 330 2.37 -24.52 -2.14
CA HIS A 330 3.35 -25.55 -2.47
C HIS A 330 3.89 -26.25 -1.22
N THR A 331 3.89 -25.57 -0.08
CA THR A 331 4.49 -26.08 1.17
C THR A 331 3.53 -26.17 2.33
N ASP A 332 2.59 -25.23 2.44
CA ASP A 332 1.69 -25.15 3.58
C ASP A 332 0.56 -26.20 3.50
N ASP A 333 -0.08 -26.45 4.63
CA ASP A 333 -1.05 -27.54 4.75
C ASP A 333 -2.49 -27.11 4.49
N LEU A 334 -3.21 -27.95 3.79
CA LEU A 334 -4.67 -27.95 3.77
C LEU A 334 -5.18 -28.35 5.16
N VAL A 335 -6.08 -27.55 5.74
CA VAL A 335 -6.58 -27.79 7.10
C VAL A 335 -8.07 -28.13 7.15
N GLY A 336 -8.78 -27.98 6.05
CA GLY A 336 -10.18 -28.30 5.91
C GLY A 336 -10.74 -27.82 4.59
N PHE A 337 -11.96 -28.20 4.31
CA PHE A 337 -12.67 -27.73 3.11
C PHE A 337 -14.18 -27.76 3.33
N ALA A 338 -14.88 -26.96 2.53
CA ALA A 338 -16.33 -26.88 2.57
C ALA A 338 -16.88 -26.75 1.15
N TRP A 339 -18.16 -27.12 0.98
CA TRP A 339 -18.86 -26.99 -0.29
C TRP A 339 -20.37 -26.80 -0.11
N SER A 340 -21.02 -26.28 -1.15
CA SER A 340 -22.47 -26.20 -1.23
C SER A 340 -23.03 -27.28 -2.13
N CYS A 341 -24.26 -27.73 -1.88
CA CYS A 341 -25.05 -28.52 -2.79
C CYS A 341 -26.52 -28.09 -2.69
N GLY A 342 -26.98 -27.32 -3.67
CA GLY A 342 -28.24 -26.58 -3.54
C GLY A 342 -28.18 -25.63 -2.35
N ASP A 343 -29.19 -25.64 -1.51
CA ASP A 343 -29.28 -24.78 -0.30
C ASP A 343 -28.53 -25.36 0.92
N LYS A 344 -27.87 -26.52 0.78
CA LYS A 344 -27.15 -27.17 1.86
C LYS A 344 -25.67 -26.81 1.84
N LEU A 345 -25.11 -26.66 3.02
CA LEU A 345 -23.69 -26.39 3.24
C LEU A 345 -23.04 -27.56 3.97
N TYR A 346 -21.86 -27.94 3.54
CA TYR A 346 -21.08 -29.02 4.08
C TYR A 346 -19.67 -28.54 4.41
N ALA A 347 -19.12 -28.97 5.54
CA ALA A 347 -17.75 -28.64 5.95
C ALA A 347 -17.09 -29.81 6.66
N THR A 348 -15.77 -29.95 6.48
CA THR A 348 -14.99 -31.01 7.12
C THR A 348 -13.53 -30.60 7.28
N ASP A 349 -12.89 -31.16 8.31
CA ASP A 349 -11.45 -31.16 8.54
C ASP A 349 -10.81 -32.53 8.27
N LYS A 350 -11.61 -33.50 7.82
CA LYS A 350 -11.16 -34.85 7.46
C LYS A 350 -10.66 -34.90 6.03
N LEU A 351 -9.35 -34.71 5.85
CA LEU A 351 -8.71 -34.66 4.55
C LEU A 351 -8.73 -36.00 3.80
N GLU A 352 -8.86 -37.11 4.54
CA GLU A 352 -9.01 -38.45 3.96
C GLU A 352 -10.24 -38.59 3.05
N LEU A 353 -11.28 -37.76 3.25
CA LEU A 353 -12.46 -37.77 2.39
C LEU A 353 -12.15 -37.42 0.93
N LEU A 354 -11.08 -36.67 0.69
CA LEU A 354 -10.62 -36.35 -0.67
C LEU A 354 -10.19 -37.60 -1.46
N GLN A 355 -9.88 -38.70 -0.78
CA GLN A 355 -9.53 -39.99 -1.40
C GLN A 355 -10.68 -40.96 -1.46
N GLU A 356 -11.87 -40.63 -0.94
CA GLU A 356 -13.07 -41.47 -1.13
C GLU A 356 -13.43 -41.58 -2.63
N PRO A 357 -13.63 -42.78 -3.17
CA PRO A 357 -13.76 -42.97 -4.61
C PRO A 357 -14.79 -42.08 -5.27
N ILE A 358 -15.97 -41.92 -4.66
CA ILE A 358 -17.06 -41.08 -5.17
C ILE A 358 -16.64 -39.62 -5.22
N PHE A 359 -16.02 -39.13 -4.15
CA PHE A 359 -15.64 -37.72 -4.06
C PHE A 359 -14.44 -37.40 -4.96
N LYS A 360 -13.42 -38.30 -4.96
CA LYS A 360 -12.27 -38.18 -5.84
C LYS A 360 -12.69 -38.16 -7.31
N GLU A 361 -13.53 -39.11 -7.74
CA GLU A 361 -14.04 -39.18 -9.11
C GLU A 361 -14.79 -37.90 -9.49
N PHE A 362 -15.62 -37.40 -8.59
CA PHE A 362 -16.35 -36.15 -8.79
C PHE A 362 -15.41 -34.97 -9.00
N LEU A 363 -14.45 -34.74 -8.06
CA LEU A 363 -13.50 -33.63 -8.13
C LEU A 363 -12.64 -33.67 -9.40
N GLU A 364 -12.22 -34.85 -9.85
CA GLU A 364 -11.35 -35.00 -11.02
C GLU A 364 -12.11 -34.91 -12.36
N LYS A 365 -13.41 -35.21 -12.39
CA LYS A 365 -14.18 -35.22 -13.64
C LYS A 365 -15.09 -34.02 -13.82
N THR A 366 -15.39 -33.27 -12.74
CA THR A 366 -16.32 -32.14 -12.80
C THR A 366 -15.56 -30.83 -12.84
N PRO A 367 -15.83 -29.94 -13.80
CA PRO A 367 -15.35 -28.56 -13.70
C PRO A 367 -15.92 -27.89 -12.43
N LEU A 368 -15.04 -27.47 -11.53
CA LEU A 368 -15.46 -26.97 -10.22
C LEU A 368 -15.71 -25.46 -10.24
N LYS A 369 -16.67 -25.02 -9.45
CA LYS A 369 -16.81 -23.63 -9.03
C LYS A 369 -16.04 -23.47 -7.73
N VAL A 370 -15.13 -22.52 -7.66
CA VAL A 370 -14.19 -22.35 -6.51
C VAL A 370 -13.88 -20.89 -6.23
N TYR A 371 -13.29 -20.68 -5.07
CA TYR A 371 -12.56 -19.44 -4.79
C TYR A 371 -11.09 -19.62 -5.12
N ASP A 372 -10.35 -19.12 -5.93
CA ASP A 372 -8.93 -19.33 -6.27
C ASP A 372 -8.65 -20.76 -6.80
N PHE A 373 -9.01 -20.97 -8.04
CA PHE A 373 -8.83 -22.26 -8.71
C PHE A 373 -7.36 -22.71 -8.79
N LYS A 374 -6.46 -21.79 -9.07
CA LYS A 374 -5.03 -22.12 -9.21
C LYS A 374 -4.48 -22.68 -7.91
N LYS A 375 -4.78 -22.04 -6.78
CA LYS A 375 -4.46 -22.56 -5.43
C LYS A 375 -5.06 -23.96 -5.22
N ALA A 376 -6.34 -24.13 -5.48
CA ALA A 376 -7.01 -25.41 -5.31
C ALA A 376 -6.37 -26.52 -6.15
N LYS A 377 -6.06 -26.25 -7.42
CA LYS A 377 -5.44 -27.22 -8.32
C LYS A 377 -4.03 -27.64 -7.88
N VAL A 378 -3.20 -26.69 -7.51
CA VAL A 378 -1.82 -26.98 -7.05
C VAL A 378 -1.86 -27.73 -5.72
N LEU A 379 -2.66 -27.27 -4.76
CA LEU A 379 -2.79 -27.89 -3.44
C LEU A 379 -3.31 -29.34 -3.53
N LEU A 380 -4.38 -29.56 -4.30
CA LEU A 380 -4.96 -30.90 -4.48
C LEU A 380 -4.08 -31.81 -5.32
N ASN A 381 -3.29 -31.27 -6.25
CA ASN A 381 -2.30 -32.07 -6.98
C ASN A 381 -1.23 -32.69 -6.05
N ARG A 382 -0.81 -31.96 -5.01
CA ARG A 382 0.09 -32.48 -3.96
C ARG A 382 -0.53 -33.69 -3.22
N LEU A 383 -1.85 -33.75 -3.17
CA LEU A 383 -2.62 -34.86 -2.56
C LEU A 383 -3.01 -35.95 -3.56
N GLY A 384 -2.51 -35.89 -4.79
CA GLY A 384 -2.75 -36.89 -5.83
C GLY A 384 -4.09 -36.77 -6.55
N LEU A 385 -4.71 -35.58 -6.54
CA LEU A 385 -5.92 -35.27 -7.33
C LEU A 385 -5.58 -34.32 -8.48
N ASN A 386 -6.17 -34.58 -9.65
CA ASN A 386 -5.95 -33.77 -10.84
C ASN A 386 -7.26 -33.08 -11.31
N LEU A 387 -7.47 -31.84 -10.90
CA LEU A 387 -8.66 -31.08 -11.27
C LEU A 387 -8.69 -30.72 -12.76
N GLN A 388 -9.89 -30.69 -13.33
CA GLN A 388 -10.18 -30.13 -14.65
C GLN A 388 -10.08 -28.57 -14.61
N ALA A 389 -10.26 -27.91 -15.77
CA ALA A 389 -10.42 -26.46 -15.81
C ALA A 389 -11.65 -26.02 -14.99
N PRO A 390 -11.65 -24.82 -14.40
CA PRO A 390 -12.74 -24.37 -13.53
C PRO A 390 -13.99 -24.03 -14.32
N ALA A 391 -15.15 -24.27 -13.71
CA ALA A 391 -16.42 -23.71 -14.18
C ALA A 391 -16.55 -22.23 -13.80
N PHE A 392 -16.12 -21.89 -12.58
CA PHE A 392 -16.14 -20.51 -12.09
C PHE A 392 -15.07 -20.28 -11.01
N ASP A 393 -14.41 -19.11 -11.05
CA ASP A 393 -13.47 -18.64 -10.05
C ASP A 393 -13.92 -17.29 -9.49
N SER A 394 -14.41 -17.27 -8.25
CA SER A 394 -14.95 -16.08 -7.59
C SER A 394 -13.88 -15.00 -7.35
N ARG A 395 -12.63 -15.40 -7.10
CA ARG A 395 -11.51 -14.48 -6.86
C ARG A 395 -11.15 -13.70 -8.11
N LEU A 396 -11.06 -14.39 -9.25
CA LEU A 396 -10.81 -13.77 -10.54
C LEU A 396 -12.00 -12.90 -11.00
N ALA A 397 -13.22 -13.36 -10.77
CA ALA A 397 -14.41 -12.58 -11.07
C ALA A 397 -14.42 -11.25 -10.29
N LYS A 398 -14.14 -11.28 -8.98
CA LYS A 398 -14.03 -10.05 -8.17
C LYS A 398 -12.88 -9.14 -8.63
N TYR A 399 -11.73 -9.70 -8.94
CA TYR A 399 -10.57 -8.92 -9.41
C TYR A 399 -10.89 -8.14 -10.70
N LEU A 400 -11.63 -8.71 -11.63
CA LEU A 400 -12.02 -8.02 -12.86
C LEU A 400 -12.99 -6.86 -12.61
N LEU A 401 -13.83 -6.96 -11.58
CA LEU A 401 -14.78 -5.90 -11.23
C LEU A 401 -14.14 -4.70 -10.54
N SER A 402 -13.13 -4.93 -9.70
CA SER A 402 -12.36 -3.85 -9.06
C SER A 402 -10.97 -4.33 -8.66
N THR A 403 -9.99 -3.52 -8.99
CA THR A 403 -8.57 -3.72 -8.63
C THR A 403 -8.13 -2.85 -7.45
N VAL A 404 -9.05 -2.13 -6.82
CA VAL A 404 -8.76 -1.19 -5.72
C VAL A 404 -8.78 -1.90 -4.37
N GLU A 405 -9.81 -2.70 -4.12
CA GLU A 405 -9.92 -3.50 -2.90
C GLU A 405 -9.24 -4.85 -3.07
N ASN A 406 -8.89 -5.48 -1.95
CA ASN A 406 -8.37 -6.85 -1.95
C ASN A 406 -9.42 -7.84 -2.46
N ASN A 407 -8.98 -9.06 -2.78
CA ASN A 407 -9.85 -10.10 -3.36
C ASN A 407 -10.24 -11.18 -2.35
N GLU A 408 -10.17 -10.91 -1.04
CA GLU A 408 -10.54 -11.86 0.02
C GLU A 408 -12.06 -12.15 0.00
N ILE A 409 -12.44 -13.34 0.49
CA ILE A 409 -13.87 -13.74 0.55
C ILE A 409 -14.66 -12.78 1.45
N SER A 410 -14.06 -12.30 2.54
CA SER A 410 -14.66 -11.27 3.40
C SER A 410 -14.93 -9.96 2.66
N THR A 411 -14.04 -9.55 1.76
CA THR A 411 -14.26 -8.39 0.89
C THR A 411 -15.39 -8.64 -0.12
N ILE A 412 -15.44 -9.85 -0.69
CA ILE A 412 -16.55 -10.24 -1.58
C ILE A 412 -17.89 -10.19 -0.80
N ALA A 413 -17.93 -10.76 0.42
CA ALA A 413 -19.10 -10.69 1.29
C ALA A 413 -19.56 -9.24 1.52
N ASN A 414 -18.62 -8.37 1.86
CA ASN A 414 -18.88 -6.97 2.19
C ASN A 414 -19.39 -6.13 1.01
N LEU A 415 -18.93 -6.42 -0.21
CA LEU A 415 -19.28 -5.65 -1.40
C LEU A 415 -20.54 -6.18 -2.10
N TYR A 416 -20.77 -7.47 -2.03
CA TYR A 416 -21.74 -8.15 -2.89
C TYR A 416 -22.69 -9.11 -2.16
N GLY A 417 -22.41 -9.49 -0.90
CA GLY A 417 -23.17 -10.44 -0.11
C GLY A 417 -24.01 -9.81 1.00
N GLN A 418 -24.82 -10.65 1.66
CA GLN A 418 -25.58 -10.34 2.87
C GLN A 418 -25.06 -11.15 4.08
N THR A 419 -24.47 -12.32 3.79
CA THR A 419 -23.94 -13.22 4.82
C THR A 419 -22.70 -12.58 5.49
N TYR A 420 -22.75 -12.47 6.82
CA TYR A 420 -21.61 -12.01 7.59
C TYR A 420 -20.45 -12.98 7.54
N LEU A 421 -19.24 -12.47 7.27
CA LEU A 421 -17.99 -13.22 7.30
C LEU A 421 -16.86 -12.35 7.87
N ALA A 422 -16.25 -12.79 8.96
CA ALA A 422 -15.05 -12.17 9.50
C ALA A 422 -13.88 -12.38 8.52
N ASP A 423 -12.98 -11.39 8.41
CA ASP A 423 -11.72 -11.58 7.68
C ASP A 423 -10.80 -12.57 8.42
N ASP A 424 -9.90 -13.20 7.67
CA ASP A 424 -9.05 -14.26 8.20
C ASP A 424 -8.08 -13.77 9.29
N GLU A 425 -7.62 -12.52 9.26
CA GLU A 425 -6.77 -11.96 10.31
C GLU A 425 -7.54 -11.81 11.63
N THR A 426 -8.78 -11.36 11.56
CA THR A 426 -9.68 -11.28 12.73
C THR A 426 -10.05 -12.68 13.26
N PHE A 427 -10.30 -13.62 12.36
CA PHE A 427 -10.74 -14.96 12.74
C PHE A 427 -9.63 -15.85 13.31
N TYR A 428 -8.47 -15.91 12.64
CA TYR A 428 -7.33 -16.76 13.03
C TYR A 428 -6.31 -16.04 13.91
N GLY A 429 -6.33 -14.71 13.97
CA GLY A 429 -5.30 -13.91 14.62
C GLY A 429 -4.10 -13.61 13.72
N LYS A 430 -3.16 -12.79 14.20
CA LYS A 430 -2.00 -12.27 13.46
C LYS A 430 -0.66 -12.73 14.02
N GLY A 431 0.29 -13.01 13.13
CA GLY A 431 1.68 -13.35 13.50
C GLY A 431 1.75 -14.56 14.45
N VAL A 432 2.44 -14.42 15.56
CA VAL A 432 2.62 -15.53 16.54
C VAL A 432 1.33 -15.92 17.26
N LYS A 433 0.27 -15.15 17.15
CA LYS A 433 -1.05 -15.46 17.74
C LYS A 433 -1.97 -16.17 16.76
N LYS A 434 -1.55 -16.40 15.52
CA LYS A 434 -2.34 -17.08 14.50
C LYS A 434 -2.56 -18.55 14.92
N ALA A 435 -3.83 -18.95 15.05
CA ALA A 435 -4.21 -20.30 15.46
C ALA A 435 -5.57 -20.70 14.89
N ILE A 436 -5.77 -21.98 14.63
CA ILE A 436 -7.08 -22.54 14.28
C ILE A 436 -7.91 -22.60 15.56
N PRO A 437 -9.14 -22.00 15.57
CA PRO A 437 -10.03 -22.06 16.72
C PRO A 437 -10.59 -23.48 16.97
N GLU A 438 -11.50 -23.60 17.94
CA GLU A 438 -12.22 -24.87 18.19
C GLU A 438 -12.90 -25.38 16.90
N ARG A 439 -12.94 -26.69 16.77
CA ARG A 439 -13.35 -27.40 15.54
C ARG A 439 -14.67 -26.94 14.98
N GLU A 440 -15.70 -26.84 15.81
CA GLU A 440 -17.04 -26.44 15.38
C GLU A 440 -17.05 -25.02 14.82
N ARG A 441 -16.43 -24.07 15.52
CA ARG A 441 -16.27 -22.69 15.09
C ARG A 441 -15.45 -22.57 13.79
N PHE A 442 -14.40 -23.38 13.68
CA PHE A 442 -13.58 -23.44 12.46
C PHE A 442 -14.40 -23.92 11.25
N LEU A 443 -15.13 -25.02 11.39
CA LEU A 443 -15.94 -25.59 10.31
C LEU A 443 -17.12 -24.67 9.94
N GLU A 444 -17.74 -24.01 10.91
CA GLU A 444 -18.74 -22.97 10.64
C GLU A 444 -18.16 -21.83 9.80
N HIS A 445 -16.95 -21.37 10.09
CA HIS A 445 -16.30 -20.34 9.30
C HIS A 445 -16.04 -20.76 7.86
N LEU A 446 -15.64 -22.01 7.62
CA LEU A 446 -15.52 -22.56 6.28
C LEU A 446 -16.87 -22.64 5.55
N ALA A 447 -17.92 -23.08 6.24
CA ALA A 447 -19.27 -23.11 5.69
C ALA A 447 -19.77 -21.69 5.36
N ARG A 448 -19.47 -20.68 6.20
CA ARG A 448 -19.78 -19.27 5.91
C ARG A 448 -19.06 -18.75 4.68
N LYS A 449 -17.78 -19.11 4.50
CA LYS A 449 -17.05 -18.78 3.26
C LYS A 449 -17.77 -19.29 2.02
N VAL A 450 -18.21 -20.53 2.05
CA VAL A 450 -18.95 -21.14 0.93
C VAL A 450 -20.33 -20.51 0.74
N ALA A 451 -21.05 -20.21 1.83
CA ALA A 451 -22.33 -19.51 1.76
C ALA A 451 -22.20 -18.16 1.03
N VAL A 452 -21.17 -17.37 1.40
CA VAL A 452 -20.84 -16.10 0.72
C VAL A 452 -20.56 -16.31 -0.76
N LEU A 453 -19.75 -17.32 -1.11
CA LEU A 453 -19.39 -17.58 -2.50
C LEU A 453 -20.62 -17.99 -3.33
N ALA A 454 -21.50 -18.82 -2.78
CA ALA A 454 -22.74 -19.24 -3.44
C ALA A 454 -23.74 -18.09 -3.63
N GLU A 455 -23.88 -17.25 -2.61
CA GLU A 455 -24.75 -16.07 -2.65
C GLU A 455 -24.24 -15.02 -3.65
N THR A 456 -22.93 -14.81 -3.73
CA THR A 456 -22.35 -13.72 -4.52
C THR A 456 -22.05 -14.10 -5.98
N GLU A 457 -21.95 -15.38 -6.34
CA GLU A 457 -21.72 -15.82 -7.73
C GLU A 457 -22.65 -15.13 -8.74
N PRO A 458 -24.00 -15.18 -8.58
CA PRO A 458 -24.90 -14.55 -9.55
C PRO A 458 -24.70 -13.03 -9.63
N VAL A 459 -24.42 -12.37 -8.52
CA VAL A 459 -24.17 -10.93 -8.48
C VAL A 459 -22.88 -10.55 -9.21
N LEU A 460 -21.82 -11.33 -9.00
CA LEU A 460 -20.54 -11.11 -9.70
C LEU A 460 -20.70 -11.30 -11.21
N LEU A 461 -21.42 -12.34 -11.64
CA LEU A 461 -21.68 -12.62 -13.05
C LEU A 461 -22.55 -11.54 -13.71
N GLU A 462 -23.58 -11.05 -13.02
CA GLU A 462 -24.41 -9.93 -13.50
C GLU A 462 -23.57 -8.69 -13.74
N LYS A 463 -22.74 -8.30 -12.77
CA LYS A 463 -21.86 -7.12 -12.89
C LYS A 463 -20.81 -7.29 -13.97
N LEU A 464 -20.20 -8.45 -14.12
CA LEU A 464 -19.27 -8.74 -15.22
C LEU A 464 -19.97 -8.65 -16.59
N SER A 465 -21.23 -9.09 -16.67
CA SER A 465 -22.03 -8.95 -17.87
C SER A 465 -22.32 -7.48 -18.22
N GLU A 466 -22.72 -6.68 -17.21
CA GLU A 466 -22.91 -5.23 -17.36
C GLU A 466 -21.64 -4.51 -17.82
N HIS A 467 -20.48 -4.96 -17.35
CA HIS A 467 -19.18 -4.42 -17.74
C HIS A 467 -18.66 -4.97 -19.09
N GLY A 468 -19.30 -5.98 -19.67
CA GLY A 468 -18.83 -6.66 -20.89
C GLY A 468 -17.53 -7.44 -20.67
N GLN A 469 -17.34 -8.02 -19.47
CA GLN A 469 -16.09 -8.69 -19.05
C GLN A 469 -16.25 -10.22 -18.87
N LEU A 470 -17.38 -10.81 -19.23
CA LEU A 470 -17.57 -12.26 -19.13
C LEU A 470 -16.57 -13.02 -20.00
N ASP A 471 -16.34 -12.58 -21.26
CA ASP A 471 -15.34 -13.19 -22.15
C ASP A 471 -13.94 -13.10 -21.54
N LEU A 472 -13.61 -11.97 -20.88
CA LEU A 472 -12.33 -11.79 -20.20
C LEU A 472 -12.14 -12.81 -19.06
N LEU A 473 -13.21 -13.13 -18.33
CA LEU A 473 -13.18 -14.16 -17.28
C LEU A 473 -13.04 -15.56 -17.87
N TYR A 474 -13.96 -15.94 -18.77
CA TYR A 474 -14.10 -17.32 -19.24
C TYR A 474 -13.09 -17.71 -20.31
N ASP A 475 -12.72 -16.78 -21.21
CA ASP A 475 -11.84 -17.09 -22.34
C ASP A 475 -10.37 -16.72 -22.06
N MET A 476 -10.10 -15.95 -21.00
CA MET A 476 -8.74 -15.53 -20.66
C MET A 476 -8.32 -15.87 -19.22
N GLU A 477 -8.93 -15.29 -18.20
CA GLU A 477 -8.41 -15.39 -16.83
C GLU A 477 -8.51 -16.80 -16.24
N GLN A 478 -9.65 -17.46 -16.40
CA GLN A 478 -9.83 -18.85 -15.91
C GLN A 478 -8.98 -19.87 -16.69
N PRO A 479 -8.94 -19.86 -18.03
CA PRO A 479 -8.00 -20.72 -18.76
C PRO A 479 -6.54 -20.45 -18.41
N LEU A 480 -6.16 -19.20 -18.22
CA LEU A 480 -4.82 -18.85 -17.78
C LEU A 480 -4.49 -19.41 -16.38
N ALA A 481 -5.43 -19.34 -15.43
CA ALA A 481 -5.25 -19.93 -14.09
C ALA A 481 -4.92 -21.43 -14.18
N PHE A 482 -5.55 -22.15 -15.12
CA PHE A 482 -5.26 -23.55 -15.39
C PHE A 482 -3.83 -23.74 -15.94
N VAL A 483 -3.42 -22.92 -16.90
CA VAL A 483 -2.05 -22.95 -17.47
C VAL A 483 -1.01 -22.63 -16.40
N LEU A 484 -1.22 -21.57 -15.63
CA LEU A 484 -0.30 -21.17 -14.55
C LEU A 484 -0.18 -22.27 -13.48
N ALA A 485 -1.28 -22.93 -13.11
CA ALA A 485 -1.24 -24.05 -12.18
C ALA A 485 -0.35 -25.20 -12.70
N LYS A 486 -0.42 -25.51 -14.00
CA LYS A 486 0.46 -26.51 -14.64
C LYS A 486 1.93 -26.09 -14.59
N MET A 487 2.23 -24.81 -14.87
CA MET A 487 3.58 -24.25 -14.79
C MET A 487 4.13 -24.32 -13.37
N GLU A 488 3.34 -23.94 -12.39
CA GLU A 488 3.72 -23.96 -10.96
C GLU A 488 3.94 -25.38 -10.47
N ILE A 489 3.11 -26.35 -10.87
CA ILE A 489 3.28 -27.77 -10.56
C ILE A 489 4.55 -28.34 -11.21
N ALA A 490 4.83 -27.97 -12.47
CA ALA A 490 6.04 -28.39 -13.16
C ALA A 490 7.31 -27.89 -12.46
N GLY A 491 7.31 -26.62 -12.05
CA GLY A 491 8.50 -25.97 -11.47
C GLY A 491 9.67 -25.90 -12.43
N ILE A 492 10.71 -25.19 -12.06
CA ILE A 492 11.97 -25.11 -12.84
C ILE A 492 13.13 -25.70 -12.04
N LYS A 493 13.91 -26.57 -12.69
CA LYS A 493 15.09 -27.23 -12.08
C LYS A 493 16.19 -26.20 -11.82
N VAL A 494 16.79 -26.29 -10.63
CA VAL A 494 17.90 -25.40 -10.21
C VAL A 494 19.10 -26.23 -9.77
N LYS A 495 20.26 -25.93 -10.32
CA LYS A 495 21.55 -26.50 -9.87
C LYS A 495 22.02 -25.70 -8.65
N LYS A 496 21.79 -26.24 -7.45
CA LYS A 496 22.21 -25.61 -6.19
C LYS A 496 23.72 -25.39 -6.14
N GLU A 497 24.50 -26.28 -6.68
CA GLU A 497 25.96 -26.20 -6.76
C GLU A 497 26.43 -24.92 -7.45
N THR A 498 25.77 -24.52 -8.56
CA THR A 498 26.09 -23.28 -9.28
C THR A 498 25.83 -22.05 -8.40
N LEU A 499 24.75 -22.05 -7.60
CA LEU A 499 24.48 -20.95 -6.65
C LEU A 499 25.53 -20.90 -5.53
N LEU A 500 25.99 -22.06 -5.03
CA LEU A 500 27.03 -22.14 -3.99
C LEU A 500 28.39 -21.64 -4.51
N GLU A 501 28.75 -21.96 -5.74
CA GLU A 501 29.95 -21.44 -6.40
C GLU A 501 29.88 -19.91 -6.52
N MET A 502 28.76 -19.38 -7.02
CA MET A 502 28.54 -17.93 -7.11
C MET A 502 28.57 -17.26 -5.75
N GLN A 503 28.03 -17.91 -4.71
CA GLN A 503 28.07 -17.41 -3.34
C GLN A 503 29.50 -17.21 -2.87
N ALA A 504 30.36 -18.21 -3.06
CA ALA A 504 31.76 -18.15 -2.65
C ALA A 504 32.53 -17.06 -3.43
N GLU A 505 32.33 -16.95 -4.73
CA GLU A 505 32.94 -15.90 -5.56
C GLU A 505 32.53 -14.50 -5.11
N ASN A 506 31.22 -14.29 -4.85
CA ASN A 506 30.68 -13.00 -4.41
C ASN A 506 31.19 -12.61 -3.00
N GLU A 507 31.36 -13.59 -2.09
CA GLU A 507 31.89 -13.35 -0.75
C GLU A 507 33.29 -12.75 -0.79
N VAL A 508 34.16 -13.25 -1.68
CA VAL A 508 35.51 -12.68 -1.89
C VAL A 508 35.44 -11.24 -2.39
N VAL A 509 34.54 -10.95 -3.34
CA VAL A 509 34.37 -9.59 -3.88
C VAL A 509 33.81 -8.62 -2.83
N ILE A 510 32.81 -9.08 -2.06
CA ILE A 510 32.20 -8.29 -0.96
C ILE A 510 33.26 -7.98 0.11
N GLU A 511 34.08 -8.95 0.50
CA GLU A 511 35.16 -8.75 1.49
C GLU A 511 36.19 -7.73 0.99
N GLN A 512 36.60 -7.84 -0.28
CA GLN A 512 37.52 -6.89 -0.88
C GLN A 512 36.96 -5.47 -0.92
N LEU A 513 35.70 -5.30 -1.37
CA LEU A 513 35.03 -4.00 -1.40
C LEU A 513 34.85 -3.40 0.01
N THR A 514 34.56 -4.24 0.99
CA THR A 514 34.44 -3.82 2.40
C THR A 514 35.75 -3.23 2.91
N LYS A 515 36.89 -3.89 2.65
CA LYS A 515 38.21 -3.39 3.03
C LYS A 515 38.52 -2.06 2.36
N GLU A 516 38.30 -1.95 1.05
CA GLU A 516 38.54 -0.73 0.29
C GLU A 516 37.66 0.43 0.78
N ILE A 517 36.39 0.16 1.14
CA ILE A 517 35.47 1.17 1.68
C ILE A 517 35.97 1.63 3.07
N TYR A 518 36.39 0.73 3.95
CA TYR A 518 36.90 1.10 5.28
C TYR A 518 38.20 1.89 5.20
N GLU A 519 39.09 1.52 4.28
CA GLU A 519 40.32 2.28 4.02
C GLU A 519 40.00 3.71 3.55
N LEU A 520 39.07 3.89 2.64
CA LEU A 520 38.63 5.20 2.15
C LEU A 520 37.84 6.00 3.19
N ALA A 521 37.14 5.31 4.07
CA ALA A 521 36.37 5.93 5.17
C ALA A 521 37.26 6.33 6.35
N GLY A 522 38.41 5.65 6.53
CA GLY A 522 39.28 5.80 7.70
C GLY A 522 38.75 5.13 8.98
N GLU A 523 37.62 4.40 8.88
CA GLU A 523 36.99 3.69 10.01
C GLU A 523 36.10 2.55 9.52
N GLU A 524 35.84 1.58 10.40
CA GLU A 524 34.85 0.54 10.18
C GLU A 524 33.43 1.04 10.57
N PHE A 525 32.46 0.72 9.75
CA PHE A 525 31.05 1.05 9.99
C PHE A 525 30.13 0.06 9.26
N ASN A 526 28.84 0.04 9.60
CA ASN A 526 27.88 -0.79 8.88
C ASN A 526 27.47 -0.12 7.55
N ILE A 527 28.04 -0.60 6.44
CA ILE A 527 27.81 -0.10 5.08
C ILE A 527 26.32 -0.21 4.68
N ASN A 528 25.61 -1.21 5.22
CA ASN A 528 24.19 -1.43 4.98
C ASN A 528 23.27 -0.54 5.83
N SER A 529 23.82 0.24 6.78
CA SER A 529 23.06 1.19 7.60
C SER A 529 22.94 2.55 6.90
N PRO A 530 21.78 2.95 6.38
CA PRO A 530 21.61 4.26 5.76
C PRO A 530 21.97 5.41 6.69
N LYS A 531 21.72 5.25 8.00
CA LYS A 531 22.02 6.24 9.03
C LYS A 531 23.53 6.44 9.20
N GLN A 532 24.28 5.34 9.38
CA GLN A 532 25.73 5.42 9.56
C GLN A 532 26.41 5.91 8.29
N LEU A 533 25.97 5.43 7.14
CA LEU A 533 26.50 5.87 5.85
C LEU A 533 26.19 7.34 5.58
N GLY A 534 25.01 7.84 5.92
CA GLY A 534 24.65 9.24 5.79
C GLY A 534 25.55 10.15 6.64
N VAL A 535 25.81 9.77 7.89
CA VAL A 535 26.75 10.50 8.78
C VAL A 535 28.17 10.48 8.21
N LEU A 536 28.65 9.32 7.74
CA LEU A 536 29.97 9.22 7.13
C LEU A 536 30.12 10.15 5.92
N LEU A 537 29.22 10.05 4.95
CA LEU A 537 29.34 10.77 3.69
C LEU A 537 29.18 12.30 3.87
N PHE A 538 28.20 12.74 4.64
CA PHE A 538 27.80 14.14 4.70
C PHE A 538 28.33 14.92 5.90
N GLU A 539 28.61 14.26 7.03
CA GLU A 539 29.12 14.94 8.23
C GLU A 539 30.61 14.75 8.40
N LYS A 540 31.16 13.54 8.15
CA LYS A 540 32.58 13.25 8.32
C LYS A 540 33.40 13.56 7.06
N LEU A 541 32.98 13.08 5.89
CA LEU A 541 33.67 13.31 4.62
C LEU A 541 33.27 14.64 3.97
N GLY A 542 32.24 15.33 4.47
CA GLY A 542 31.79 16.63 4.03
C GLY A 542 31.34 16.73 2.58
N LEU A 543 30.71 15.65 2.04
CA LEU A 543 30.21 15.68 0.67
C LEU A 543 29.06 16.68 0.52
N PRO A 544 28.84 17.27 -0.69
CA PRO A 544 27.88 18.34 -0.89
C PRO A 544 26.45 17.93 -0.53
N LEU A 545 25.82 18.70 0.36
CA LEU A 545 24.46 18.47 0.84
C LEU A 545 23.38 18.75 -0.21
N GLU A 546 23.71 19.43 -1.29
CA GLU A 546 22.79 19.75 -2.39
C GLU A 546 22.30 18.49 -3.15
N TYR A 547 23.05 17.38 -3.06
CA TYR A 547 22.70 16.12 -3.70
C TYR A 547 21.80 15.23 -2.84
N THR A 548 21.62 15.55 -1.55
CA THR A 548 20.83 14.73 -0.62
C THR A 548 19.66 15.52 -0.02
N LYS A 549 18.74 14.77 0.60
CA LYS A 549 17.60 15.32 1.38
C LYS A 549 17.65 14.73 2.78
N LYS A 550 17.33 15.53 3.80
CA LYS A 550 17.09 14.99 5.14
C LYS A 550 15.80 14.16 5.15
N THR A 551 15.93 12.94 5.66
CA THR A 551 14.84 12.01 5.91
C THR A 551 14.59 11.90 7.42
N LYS A 552 13.59 11.17 7.86
CA LYS A 552 13.35 10.91 9.29
C LYS A 552 14.53 10.21 9.99
N THR A 553 15.31 9.42 9.26
CA THR A 553 16.44 8.62 9.77
C THR A 553 17.80 9.25 9.50
N GLY A 554 17.86 10.46 8.95
CA GLY A 554 19.09 11.17 8.60
C GLY A 554 19.17 11.57 7.13
N TYR A 555 20.38 11.64 6.57
CA TYR A 555 20.57 11.96 5.15
C TYR A 555 20.19 10.78 4.25
N SER A 556 19.54 11.09 3.14
CA SER A 556 19.22 10.07 2.13
C SER A 556 20.52 9.54 1.49
N THR A 557 20.64 8.21 1.46
CA THR A 557 21.69 7.48 0.73
C THR A 557 21.08 6.59 -0.34
N ALA A 558 19.97 7.04 -0.94
CA ALA A 558 19.31 6.35 -2.04
C ALA A 558 20.23 6.30 -3.28
N VAL A 559 20.00 5.36 -4.17
CA VAL A 559 20.87 5.10 -5.34
C VAL A 559 21.06 6.35 -6.18
N ASP A 560 20.00 7.11 -6.43
CA ASP A 560 20.02 8.35 -7.21
C ASP A 560 20.88 9.45 -6.58
N VAL A 561 20.99 9.49 -5.26
CA VAL A 561 21.87 10.38 -4.52
C VAL A 561 23.33 9.93 -4.66
N LEU A 562 23.58 8.64 -4.47
CA LEU A 562 24.93 8.07 -4.58
C LEU A 562 25.48 8.14 -6.00
N GLU A 563 24.67 7.90 -7.02
CA GLU A 563 25.09 8.01 -8.43
C GLU A 563 25.56 9.42 -8.80
N ARG A 564 24.91 10.46 -8.24
CA ARG A 564 25.34 11.85 -8.43
C ARG A 564 26.64 12.18 -7.70
N LEU A 565 26.92 11.51 -6.59
CA LEU A 565 28.14 11.69 -5.80
C LEU A 565 29.33 10.83 -6.29
N ALA A 566 29.07 9.73 -6.98
CA ALA A 566 30.09 8.79 -7.45
C ALA A 566 31.22 9.44 -8.29
N PRO A 567 30.94 10.42 -9.19
CA PRO A 567 32.00 11.08 -9.96
C PRO A 567 32.96 11.93 -9.12
N ILE A 568 32.53 12.40 -7.96
CA ILE A 568 33.32 13.32 -7.10
C ILE A 568 33.92 12.64 -5.86
N ALA A 569 33.48 11.42 -5.53
CA ALA A 569 33.92 10.69 -4.34
C ALA A 569 34.16 9.20 -4.65
N PRO A 570 35.42 8.73 -4.74
CA PRO A 570 35.73 7.33 -5.05
C PRO A 570 35.08 6.31 -4.12
N ILE A 571 34.93 6.63 -2.83
CA ILE A 571 34.27 5.78 -1.84
C ILE A 571 32.81 5.50 -2.22
N VAL A 572 32.12 6.47 -2.79
CA VAL A 572 30.69 6.33 -3.16
C VAL A 572 30.54 5.32 -4.28
N LYS A 573 31.44 5.29 -5.26
CA LYS A 573 31.43 4.27 -6.31
C LYS A 573 31.58 2.87 -5.71
N LYS A 574 32.55 2.69 -4.79
CA LYS A 574 32.75 1.40 -4.10
C LYS A 574 31.53 0.97 -3.27
N ILE A 575 30.84 1.92 -2.64
CA ILE A 575 29.60 1.66 -1.91
C ILE A 575 28.48 1.23 -2.84
N LEU A 576 28.36 1.84 -4.02
CA LEU A 576 27.41 1.41 -5.05
C LEU A 576 27.70 -0.02 -5.52
N ASP A 577 28.96 -0.33 -5.85
CA ASP A 577 29.41 -1.66 -6.26
C ASP A 577 29.14 -2.70 -5.15
N TYR A 578 29.48 -2.36 -3.90
CA TYR A 578 29.18 -3.21 -2.72
C TYR A 578 27.67 -3.49 -2.57
N ARG A 579 26.84 -2.44 -2.58
CA ARG A 579 25.39 -2.61 -2.43
C ARG A 579 24.78 -3.45 -3.53
N GLN A 580 25.28 -3.31 -4.75
CA GLN A 580 24.82 -4.08 -5.89
C GLN A 580 25.13 -5.57 -5.69
N ILE A 581 26.39 -5.92 -5.42
CA ILE A 581 26.79 -7.32 -5.26
C ILE A 581 26.18 -7.94 -3.99
N ALA A 582 26.13 -7.19 -2.87
CA ALA A 582 25.50 -7.63 -1.63
C ALA A 582 24.00 -7.95 -1.80
N LYS A 583 23.29 -7.14 -2.58
CA LYS A 583 21.88 -7.40 -2.91
C LYS A 583 21.72 -8.65 -3.78
N ILE A 584 22.58 -8.82 -4.79
CA ILE A 584 22.59 -10.03 -5.61
C ILE A 584 22.85 -11.25 -4.76
N GLN A 585 23.85 -11.18 -3.89
CA GLN A 585 24.22 -12.25 -2.97
C GLN A 585 23.07 -12.66 -2.05
N SER A 586 22.52 -11.69 -1.31
CA SER A 586 21.50 -11.98 -0.29
C SER A 586 20.15 -12.37 -0.89
N THR A 587 19.68 -11.65 -1.92
CA THR A 587 18.33 -11.82 -2.44
C THR A 587 18.23 -12.98 -3.44
N TYR A 588 19.23 -13.12 -4.32
CA TYR A 588 19.12 -14.08 -5.43
C TYR A 588 20.04 -15.29 -5.25
N VAL A 589 21.29 -15.11 -4.82
CA VAL A 589 22.19 -16.26 -4.71
C VAL A 589 21.89 -17.11 -3.46
N ILE A 590 21.80 -16.47 -2.30
CA ILE A 590 21.44 -17.15 -1.04
C ILE A 590 19.92 -17.35 -0.96
N GLY A 591 19.14 -16.31 -1.17
CA GLY A 591 17.70 -16.36 -1.01
C GLY A 591 16.99 -17.38 -1.90
N LEU A 592 17.47 -17.64 -3.13
CA LEU A 592 16.89 -18.69 -3.99
C LEU A 592 17.13 -20.10 -3.48
N GLN A 593 18.22 -20.32 -2.72
CA GLN A 593 18.51 -21.65 -2.19
C GLN A 593 17.45 -22.15 -1.21
N ASP A 594 16.81 -21.23 -0.48
CA ASP A 594 15.75 -21.54 0.49
C ASP A 594 14.43 -21.98 -0.18
N TRP A 595 14.28 -21.66 -1.47
CA TRP A 595 13.10 -21.99 -2.26
C TRP A 595 13.23 -23.25 -3.11
N ILE A 596 14.41 -23.91 -3.09
CA ILE A 596 14.60 -25.18 -3.79
C ILE A 596 13.97 -26.29 -2.95
N LEU A 597 12.91 -26.89 -3.46
CA LEU A 597 12.20 -28.00 -2.80
C LEU A 597 12.96 -29.33 -2.97
N ASP A 598 12.47 -30.41 -2.34
CA ASP A 598 13.10 -31.71 -2.32
C ASP A 598 13.29 -32.34 -3.72
N ASP A 599 12.48 -31.98 -4.69
CA ASP A 599 12.62 -32.37 -6.10
C ASP A 599 13.73 -31.61 -6.86
N GLY A 600 14.39 -30.66 -6.17
CA GLY A 600 15.45 -29.83 -6.71
C GLY A 600 14.95 -28.74 -7.64
N LYS A 601 13.69 -28.33 -7.51
CA LYS A 601 13.05 -27.28 -8.32
C LYS A 601 12.62 -26.10 -7.47
N ILE A 602 12.42 -24.99 -8.14
CA ILE A 602 11.71 -23.82 -7.60
C ILE A 602 10.31 -23.78 -8.24
N HIS A 603 9.30 -23.69 -7.37
CA HIS A 603 7.89 -23.54 -7.72
C HIS A 603 7.42 -22.15 -7.33
N THR A 604 7.71 -21.17 -8.18
CA THR A 604 7.22 -19.80 -7.96
C THR A 604 5.70 -19.78 -7.99
N ARG A 605 5.10 -18.85 -7.24
CA ARG A 605 3.65 -18.61 -7.32
C ARG A 605 3.38 -17.38 -8.22
N TYR A 606 2.55 -17.53 -9.23
CA TYR A 606 2.08 -16.42 -10.04
C TYR A 606 0.83 -15.79 -9.41
N VAL A 607 0.92 -14.51 -9.07
CA VAL A 607 -0.23 -13.75 -8.56
C VAL A 607 -0.91 -13.07 -9.74
N GLN A 608 -2.11 -13.57 -10.09
CA GLN A 608 -2.85 -13.15 -11.27
C GLN A 608 -3.70 -11.90 -11.02
N ASP A 609 -4.03 -11.64 -9.77
CA ASP A 609 -4.99 -10.65 -9.30
C ASP A 609 -4.36 -9.51 -8.46
N LEU A 610 -3.04 -9.29 -8.59
CA LEU A 610 -2.33 -8.26 -7.82
C LEU A 610 -2.23 -6.94 -8.58
N THR A 611 -1.86 -6.99 -9.86
CA THR A 611 -1.54 -5.77 -10.60
C THR A 611 -2.78 -5.14 -11.19
N GLN A 612 -2.84 -3.81 -11.18
CA GLN A 612 -3.96 -3.07 -11.78
C GLN A 612 -3.92 -3.03 -13.32
N THR A 613 -2.86 -3.51 -13.94
CA THR A 613 -2.70 -3.55 -15.40
C THR A 613 -3.00 -4.91 -16.00
N GLY A 614 -3.27 -5.93 -15.20
CA GLY A 614 -3.44 -7.30 -15.66
C GLY A 614 -2.13 -8.08 -15.84
N ARG A 615 -0.95 -7.46 -15.63
CA ARG A 615 0.32 -8.18 -15.61
C ARG A 615 0.35 -9.22 -14.49
N LEU A 616 1.00 -10.34 -14.73
CA LEU A 616 1.32 -11.32 -13.69
C LEU A 616 2.40 -10.77 -12.75
N SER A 617 2.35 -11.18 -11.51
CA SER A 617 3.44 -11.02 -10.55
C SER A 617 3.92 -12.40 -10.12
N SER A 618 5.21 -12.52 -9.80
CA SER A 618 5.82 -13.77 -9.31
C SER A 618 6.26 -13.55 -7.86
N VAL A 619 5.92 -14.49 -6.98
CA VAL A 619 6.28 -14.46 -5.55
C VAL A 619 6.73 -15.84 -5.09
N ASP A 620 7.43 -15.91 -3.99
CA ASP A 620 7.88 -17.13 -3.30
C ASP A 620 8.62 -18.15 -4.20
N PRO A 621 9.71 -17.76 -4.86
CA PRO A 621 10.34 -16.44 -4.93
C PRO A 621 9.91 -15.62 -6.16
N ASN A 622 10.20 -14.30 -6.17
CA ASN A 622 9.98 -13.48 -7.34
C ASN A 622 11.09 -13.71 -8.39
N LEU A 623 10.83 -14.54 -9.39
CA LEU A 623 11.75 -14.83 -10.49
C LEU A 623 11.74 -13.77 -11.59
N GLN A 624 10.71 -12.90 -11.64
CA GLN A 624 10.62 -11.82 -12.65
C GLN A 624 11.58 -10.65 -12.36
N ASN A 625 12.08 -10.55 -11.14
CA ASN A 625 12.98 -9.47 -10.72
C ASN A 625 14.48 -9.84 -10.76
N ILE A 626 14.85 -11.00 -11.28
CA ILE A 626 16.27 -11.37 -11.46
C ILE A 626 16.92 -10.35 -12.41
N PRO A 627 17.99 -9.62 -11.99
CA PRO A 627 18.54 -8.53 -12.75
C PRO A 627 19.10 -9.00 -14.12
N VAL A 628 18.66 -8.35 -15.20
CA VAL A 628 19.12 -8.68 -16.58
C VAL A 628 20.12 -7.68 -17.15
N ARG A 629 20.20 -6.47 -16.57
CA ARG A 629 21.09 -5.41 -17.06
C ARG A 629 22.51 -5.55 -16.55
N LEU A 630 22.69 -6.21 -15.41
CA LEU A 630 23.95 -6.41 -14.73
C LEU A 630 24.46 -7.80 -15.03
N GLU A 631 25.72 -7.94 -15.43
CA GLU A 631 26.29 -9.24 -15.76
C GLU A 631 26.21 -10.22 -14.60
N GLN A 632 26.56 -9.79 -13.36
CA GLN A 632 26.46 -10.61 -12.15
C GLN A 632 25.02 -11.09 -11.90
N GLY A 633 24.02 -10.26 -12.22
CA GLY A 633 22.62 -10.66 -12.12
C GLY A 633 22.23 -11.67 -13.20
N ARG A 634 22.70 -11.48 -14.42
CA ARG A 634 22.45 -12.42 -15.52
C ARG A 634 23.03 -13.79 -15.24
N LEU A 635 24.22 -13.85 -14.63
CA LEU A 635 24.90 -15.12 -14.30
C LEU A 635 24.05 -16.03 -13.40
N ILE A 636 23.14 -15.49 -12.57
CA ILE A 636 22.21 -16.26 -11.74
C ILE A 636 21.40 -17.24 -12.60
N ARG A 637 21.05 -16.84 -13.82
CA ARG A 637 20.27 -17.66 -14.75
C ARG A 637 21.01 -18.94 -15.21
N LYS A 638 22.32 -19.05 -14.98
CA LYS A 638 23.08 -20.28 -15.23
C LYS A 638 22.68 -21.42 -14.29
N ALA A 639 22.13 -21.10 -13.13
CA ALA A 639 21.64 -22.11 -12.20
C ALA A 639 20.34 -22.79 -12.66
N PHE A 640 19.58 -22.16 -13.54
CA PHE A 640 18.31 -22.68 -14.04
C PHE A 640 18.52 -23.51 -15.29
N VAL A 641 18.14 -24.79 -15.22
CA VAL A 641 18.43 -25.81 -16.22
C VAL A 641 17.20 -26.68 -16.51
N PRO A 642 17.15 -27.39 -17.66
CA PRO A 642 16.10 -28.38 -17.89
C PRO A 642 16.16 -29.52 -16.87
N GLU A 643 15.01 -30.12 -16.57
CA GLU A 643 14.90 -31.31 -15.72
C GLU A 643 15.45 -32.55 -16.42
N TRP A 644 15.12 -32.68 -17.72
CA TRP A 644 15.52 -33.85 -18.49
C TRP A 644 16.90 -33.64 -19.19
N GLU A 645 17.75 -34.63 -19.15
CA GLU A 645 19.11 -34.57 -19.73
C GLU A 645 19.13 -34.27 -21.24
N ASP A 646 18.13 -34.80 -21.97
CA ASP A 646 18.02 -34.59 -23.42
C ASP A 646 17.04 -33.44 -23.77
N SER A 647 17.03 -32.41 -22.98
CA SER A 647 16.22 -31.21 -23.19
C SER A 647 17.05 -29.95 -23.20
N VAL A 648 16.45 -28.86 -23.68
CA VAL A 648 16.96 -27.49 -23.64
C VAL A 648 15.91 -26.58 -23.05
N LEU A 649 16.34 -25.41 -22.56
CA LEU A 649 15.44 -24.31 -22.30
C LEU A 649 15.27 -23.49 -23.60
N LEU A 650 14.05 -23.21 -23.94
CA LEU A 650 13.66 -22.33 -25.05
C LEU A 650 12.99 -21.10 -24.46
N SER A 651 13.57 -19.93 -24.71
CA SER A 651 12.98 -18.64 -24.39
C SER A 651 12.39 -18.01 -25.62
N SER A 652 11.17 -17.51 -25.53
CA SER A 652 10.52 -16.71 -26.59
C SER A 652 10.00 -15.41 -25.97
N ASP A 653 10.44 -14.26 -26.53
CA ASP A 653 10.21 -12.93 -25.98
C ASP A 653 9.59 -12.02 -27.05
N TYR A 654 8.51 -11.30 -26.70
CA TYR A 654 7.92 -10.34 -27.63
C TYR A 654 8.82 -9.13 -27.87
N SER A 655 9.09 -8.85 -29.14
CA SER A 655 9.83 -7.68 -29.55
C SER A 655 8.97 -6.42 -29.53
N GLN A 656 9.24 -5.53 -28.57
CA GLN A 656 8.63 -4.19 -28.47
C GLN A 656 7.09 -4.19 -28.46
N ILE A 657 6.47 -5.13 -27.77
CA ILE A 657 5.01 -5.33 -27.78
C ILE A 657 4.22 -4.07 -27.40
N GLU A 658 4.67 -3.31 -26.38
CA GLU A 658 3.97 -2.09 -25.94
C GLU A 658 3.95 -1.01 -27.02
N LEU A 659 5.03 -0.85 -27.79
CA LEU A 659 5.07 0.10 -28.91
C LEU A 659 4.22 -0.37 -30.09
N ARG A 660 4.11 -1.67 -30.32
CA ARG A 660 3.22 -2.26 -31.34
C ARG A 660 1.75 -2.07 -30.95
N VAL A 661 1.42 -2.28 -29.69
CA VAL A 661 0.09 -2.00 -29.14
C VAL A 661 -0.23 -0.49 -29.23
N LEU A 662 0.73 0.38 -28.91
CA LEU A 662 0.57 1.83 -29.08
C LEU A 662 0.29 2.20 -30.55
N ALA A 663 1.04 1.63 -31.49
CA ALA A 663 0.80 1.86 -32.93
C ALA A 663 -0.63 1.49 -33.35
N HIS A 664 -1.11 0.33 -32.86
CA HIS A 664 -2.46 -0.15 -33.15
C HIS A 664 -3.54 0.75 -32.55
N ILE A 665 -3.44 1.07 -31.26
CA ILE A 665 -4.45 1.86 -30.53
C ILE A 665 -4.48 3.31 -31.02
N SER A 666 -3.32 3.93 -31.21
CA SER A 666 -3.21 5.33 -31.66
C SER A 666 -3.53 5.52 -33.13
N LYS A 667 -3.51 4.43 -33.91
CA LYS A 667 -3.68 4.45 -35.38
C LYS A 667 -2.71 5.42 -36.09
N ASP A 668 -1.54 5.65 -35.51
CA ASP A 668 -0.54 6.53 -36.08
C ASP A 668 0.08 5.88 -37.34
N GLU A 669 -0.17 6.47 -38.50
CA GLU A 669 0.24 5.92 -39.80
C GLU A 669 1.75 5.76 -39.92
N HIS A 670 2.52 6.67 -39.33
CA HIS A 670 3.98 6.63 -39.41
C HIS A 670 4.56 5.51 -38.56
N LEU A 671 3.99 5.31 -37.37
CA LEU A 671 4.43 4.24 -36.46
C LEU A 671 4.00 2.88 -37.01
N ILE A 672 2.79 2.76 -37.54
CA ILE A 672 2.31 1.53 -38.21
C ILE A 672 3.20 1.17 -39.38
N LYS A 673 3.48 2.13 -40.25
CA LYS A 673 4.31 1.90 -41.43
C LYS A 673 5.72 1.43 -41.04
N ALA A 674 6.35 2.07 -40.05
CA ALA A 674 7.67 1.67 -39.56
C ALA A 674 7.72 0.21 -39.13
N PHE A 675 6.70 -0.26 -38.39
CA PHE A 675 6.62 -1.66 -37.99
C PHE A 675 6.30 -2.63 -39.11
N GLN A 676 5.46 -2.24 -40.08
CA GLN A 676 5.14 -3.07 -41.25
C GLN A 676 6.35 -3.26 -42.15
N GLU A 677 7.21 -2.24 -42.30
CA GLU A 677 8.44 -2.27 -43.07
C GLU A 677 9.61 -2.95 -42.34
N GLY A 678 9.41 -3.39 -41.07
CA GLY A 678 10.47 -4.01 -40.27
C GLY A 678 11.60 -3.06 -39.87
N ALA A 679 11.36 -1.73 -39.91
CA ALA A 679 12.34 -0.73 -39.54
C ALA A 679 12.64 -0.75 -38.03
N ASP A 680 13.88 -0.45 -37.65
CA ASP A 680 14.22 -0.19 -36.25
C ASP A 680 13.49 1.07 -35.76
N ILE A 681 12.52 0.88 -34.88
CA ILE A 681 11.65 1.97 -34.43
C ILE A 681 12.42 3.09 -33.74
N HIS A 682 13.50 2.78 -33.01
CA HIS A 682 14.30 3.79 -32.34
C HIS A 682 15.15 4.59 -33.34
N THR A 683 15.67 3.93 -34.35
CA THR A 683 16.33 4.61 -35.47
C THR A 683 15.36 5.47 -36.28
N SER A 684 14.17 4.94 -36.59
CA SER A 684 13.12 5.69 -37.27
C SER A 684 12.69 6.93 -36.48
N THR A 685 12.55 6.80 -35.17
CA THR A 685 12.23 7.92 -34.28
C THR A 685 13.36 8.94 -34.21
N ALA A 686 14.62 8.49 -34.11
CA ALA A 686 15.79 9.37 -34.13
C ALA A 686 15.84 10.22 -35.40
N MET A 687 15.66 9.60 -36.59
CA MET A 687 15.60 10.30 -37.87
C MET A 687 14.52 11.38 -37.87
N ARG A 688 13.32 11.06 -37.38
CA ARG A 688 12.18 11.99 -37.41
C ARG A 688 12.28 13.11 -36.37
N VAL A 689 12.72 12.79 -35.17
CA VAL A 689 12.75 13.74 -34.05
C VAL A 689 13.98 14.63 -34.10
N PHE A 690 15.13 14.08 -34.56
CA PHE A 690 16.39 14.82 -34.61
C PHE A 690 16.72 15.33 -36.03
N GLY A 691 15.87 15.07 -37.03
CA GLY A 691 16.02 15.56 -38.39
C GLY A 691 17.18 14.88 -39.16
N ILE A 692 17.44 13.61 -38.86
CA ILE A 692 18.49 12.81 -39.53
C ILE A 692 17.88 12.18 -40.79
N GLU A 693 18.50 12.38 -41.93
CA GLU A 693 17.93 11.95 -43.23
C GLU A 693 18.12 10.47 -43.53
N ARG A 694 19.25 9.87 -43.10
CA ARG A 694 19.57 8.49 -43.39
C ARG A 694 19.80 7.64 -42.17
N PRO A 695 19.37 6.36 -42.16
CA PRO A 695 19.53 5.47 -41.00
C PRO A 695 21.00 5.30 -40.56
N GLU A 696 21.94 5.26 -41.55
CA GLU A 696 23.37 5.12 -41.28
C GLU A 696 24.01 6.32 -40.57
N ASP A 697 23.35 7.48 -40.60
CA ASP A 697 23.83 8.69 -39.94
C ASP A 697 23.33 8.78 -38.48
N VAL A 698 22.44 7.88 -38.07
CA VAL A 698 21.93 7.80 -36.67
C VAL A 698 23.03 7.24 -35.77
N THR A 699 23.54 8.08 -34.89
CA THR A 699 24.56 7.65 -33.93
C THR A 699 23.96 6.74 -32.85
N PRO A 700 24.78 5.90 -32.18
CA PRO A 700 24.31 5.13 -31.02
C PRO A 700 23.67 6.00 -29.90
N ASN A 701 24.13 7.25 -29.75
CA ASN A 701 23.57 8.19 -28.79
C ASN A 701 22.18 8.70 -29.21
N ASP A 702 22.02 9.01 -30.51
CA ASP A 702 20.70 9.44 -31.03
C ASP A 702 19.70 8.33 -30.92
N ARG A 703 20.07 7.10 -31.23
CA ARG A 703 19.22 5.92 -31.07
C ARG A 703 18.84 5.69 -29.59
N ARG A 704 19.80 5.86 -28.68
CA ARG A 704 19.57 5.76 -27.23
C ARG A 704 18.59 6.84 -26.76
N ASN A 705 18.77 8.09 -27.21
CA ASN A 705 17.89 9.20 -26.86
C ASN A 705 16.47 8.98 -27.41
N ALA A 706 16.35 8.54 -28.65
CA ALA A 706 15.08 8.17 -29.26
C ALA A 706 14.40 7.02 -28.55
N LYS A 707 15.15 6.02 -28.09
CA LYS A 707 14.61 4.94 -27.24
C LYS A 707 14.02 5.48 -25.94
N ALA A 708 14.71 6.41 -25.27
CA ALA A 708 14.21 7.05 -24.05
C ALA A 708 12.96 7.91 -24.31
N VAL A 709 12.88 8.58 -25.46
CA VAL A 709 11.68 9.33 -25.86
C VAL A 709 10.51 8.37 -26.13
N ASN A 710 10.72 7.31 -26.92
CA ASN A 710 9.68 6.32 -27.24
C ASN A 710 9.07 5.70 -25.98
N PHE A 711 9.91 5.19 -25.07
CA PHE A 711 9.42 4.63 -23.81
C PHE A 711 8.84 5.71 -22.89
N GLY A 712 9.47 6.87 -22.86
CA GLY A 712 8.97 8.01 -22.08
C GLY A 712 7.54 8.39 -22.47
N VAL A 713 7.24 8.43 -23.77
CA VAL A 713 5.89 8.74 -24.26
C VAL A 713 4.89 7.67 -23.85
N VAL A 714 5.21 6.37 -24.00
CA VAL A 714 4.33 5.27 -23.55
C VAL A 714 3.99 5.39 -22.06
N TYR A 715 4.93 5.88 -21.25
CA TYR A 715 4.73 6.07 -19.81
C TYR A 715 4.25 7.47 -19.42
N GLY A 716 3.94 8.33 -20.40
CA GLY A 716 3.46 9.70 -20.15
C GLY A 716 4.50 10.60 -19.48
N ILE A 717 5.78 10.47 -19.86
CA ILE A 717 6.88 11.20 -19.22
C ILE A 717 6.73 12.72 -19.39
N SER A 718 7.05 13.48 -18.33
CA SER A 718 7.15 14.94 -18.40
C SER A 718 8.50 15.41 -18.97
N ASP A 719 8.58 16.66 -19.41
CA ASP A 719 9.81 17.33 -19.80
C ASP A 719 10.90 17.25 -18.71
N PHE A 720 10.50 17.36 -17.44
CA PHE A 720 11.38 17.18 -16.29
C PHE A 720 11.90 15.73 -16.17
N GLY A 721 11.04 14.75 -16.32
CA GLY A 721 11.41 13.33 -16.28
C GLY A 721 12.38 12.97 -17.41
N LEU A 722 12.09 13.41 -18.63
CA LEU A 722 12.95 13.15 -19.79
C LEU A 722 14.30 13.88 -19.67
N SER A 723 14.32 15.10 -19.17
CA SER A 723 15.56 15.86 -18.94
C SER A 723 16.49 15.14 -17.98
N ASN A 724 15.95 14.60 -16.90
CA ASN A 724 16.73 13.81 -15.94
C ASN A 724 17.26 12.49 -16.55
N ASN A 725 16.44 11.79 -17.34
CA ASN A 725 16.83 10.52 -17.96
C ASN A 725 17.94 10.68 -18.99
N LEU A 726 17.94 11.78 -19.73
CA LEU A 726 18.90 12.04 -20.79
C LEU A 726 20.10 12.90 -20.37
N GLY A 727 20.02 13.56 -19.20
CA GLY A 727 21.05 14.51 -18.75
C GLY A 727 21.09 15.79 -19.60
N ILE A 728 19.96 16.21 -20.17
CA ILE A 728 19.78 17.40 -21.02
C ILE A 728 18.99 18.48 -20.29
N SER A 729 18.95 19.69 -20.81
CA SER A 729 18.12 20.76 -20.26
C SER A 729 16.63 20.43 -20.40
N ARG A 730 15.79 20.94 -19.48
CA ARG A 730 14.34 20.82 -19.56
C ARG A 730 13.76 21.42 -20.85
N LYS A 731 14.38 22.48 -21.37
CA LYS A 731 13.98 23.11 -22.64
C LYS A 731 14.21 22.18 -23.83
N GLU A 732 15.35 21.49 -23.85
CA GLU A 732 15.65 20.50 -24.89
C GLU A 732 14.75 19.29 -24.81
N ALA A 733 14.53 18.77 -23.59
CA ALA A 733 13.60 17.66 -23.36
C ALA A 733 12.18 18.00 -23.85
N LYS A 734 11.69 19.22 -23.55
CA LYS A 734 10.41 19.69 -24.04
C LYS A 734 10.39 19.76 -25.58
N ALA A 735 11.44 20.30 -26.20
CA ALA A 735 11.54 20.36 -27.66
C ALA A 735 11.49 18.96 -28.29
N TYR A 736 12.14 17.97 -27.70
CA TYR A 736 12.06 16.59 -28.18
C TYR A 736 10.65 16.02 -28.11
N ILE A 737 9.93 16.25 -26.98
CA ILE A 737 8.55 15.80 -26.81
C ILE A 737 7.62 16.52 -27.82
N ASP A 738 7.75 17.83 -27.98
CA ASP A 738 6.92 18.62 -28.90
C ASP A 738 7.14 18.15 -30.34
N THR A 739 8.39 17.99 -30.77
CA THR A 739 8.73 17.44 -32.09
C THR A 739 8.23 16.02 -32.29
N TYR A 740 8.33 15.18 -31.27
CA TYR A 740 7.80 13.82 -31.33
C TYR A 740 6.29 13.82 -31.64
N PHE A 741 5.50 14.63 -30.93
CA PHE A 741 4.06 14.72 -31.16
C PHE A 741 3.69 15.38 -32.50
N GLU A 742 4.50 16.31 -33.02
CA GLU A 742 4.32 16.82 -34.37
C GLU A 742 4.55 15.73 -35.45
N ARG A 743 5.51 14.82 -35.20
CA ARG A 743 5.83 13.73 -36.12
C ARG A 743 4.94 12.51 -36.01
N PHE A 744 4.33 12.31 -34.83
CA PHE A 744 3.41 11.22 -34.50
C PHE A 744 2.08 11.76 -33.98
N PRO A 745 1.28 12.45 -34.81
CA PRO A 745 0.06 13.11 -34.34
C PRO A 745 -1.01 12.15 -33.85
N GLY A 746 -1.05 10.89 -34.36
CA GLY A 746 -1.96 9.87 -33.89
C GLY A 746 -1.74 9.52 -32.43
N ILE A 747 -0.48 9.49 -31.99
CA ILE A 747 -0.15 9.24 -30.58
C ILE A 747 -0.64 10.38 -29.70
N LYS A 748 -0.43 11.65 -30.12
CA LYS A 748 -0.92 12.81 -29.37
C LYS A 748 -2.45 12.79 -29.23
N ASN A 749 -3.15 12.50 -30.33
CA ASN A 749 -4.60 12.40 -30.33
C ASN A 749 -5.11 11.32 -29.36
N TYR A 750 -4.49 10.13 -29.38
CA TYR A 750 -4.80 9.06 -28.44
C TYR A 750 -4.63 9.50 -27.00
N MET A 751 -3.51 10.15 -26.66
CA MET A 751 -3.24 10.61 -25.28
C MET A 751 -4.28 11.61 -24.79
N ASP A 752 -4.66 12.56 -25.62
CA ASP A 752 -5.67 13.58 -25.27
C ASP A 752 -7.05 12.94 -25.14
N GLU A 753 -7.38 11.98 -26.00
CA GLU A 753 -8.66 11.30 -26.03
C GLU A 753 -8.85 10.37 -24.85
N VAL A 754 -7.87 9.52 -24.54
CA VAL A 754 -7.93 8.57 -23.42
C VAL A 754 -8.04 9.29 -22.07
N VAL A 755 -7.35 10.43 -21.89
CA VAL A 755 -7.46 11.24 -20.67
C VAL A 755 -8.84 11.87 -20.57
N ARG A 756 -9.41 12.40 -21.67
CA ARG A 756 -10.77 12.94 -21.69
C ARG A 756 -11.80 11.86 -21.34
N GLU A 757 -11.72 10.68 -21.96
CA GLU A 757 -12.62 9.56 -21.67
C GLU A 757 -12.49 9.08 -20.23
N ALA A 758 -11.25 9.03 -19.70
CA ALA A 758 -11.02 8.66 -18.31
C ALA A 758 -11.67 9.63 -17.32
N ARG A 759 -11.67 10.94 -17.64
CA ARG A 759 -12.35 11.95 -16.81
C ARG A 759 -13.86 11.81 -16.81
N ASP A 760 -14.42 11.40 -17.93
CA ASP A 760 -15.86 11.22 -18.09
C ASP A 760 -16.34 9.90 -17.47
N LYS A 761 -15.59 8.81 -17.66
CA LYS A 761 -15.99 7.45 -17.25
C LYS A 761 -15.47 7.06 -15.85
N GLY A 762 -14.38 7.66 -15.39
CA GLY A 762 -13.69 7.29 -14.16
C GLY A 762 -12.75 6.08 -14.29
N TYR A 763 -12.61 5.49 -15.48
CA TYR A 763 -11.75 4.35 -15.77
C TYR A 763 -11.23 4.36 -17.20
N VAL A 764 -10.25 3.51 -17.48
CA VAL A 764 -9.77 3.17 -18.83
C VAL A 764 -9.85 1.66 -19.06
N GLU A 765 -9.85 1.24 -20.33
CA GLU A 765 -9.98 -0.17 -20.72
C GLU A 765 -8.84 -0.59 -21.66
N THR A 766 -8.46 -1.88 -21.57
CA THR A 766 -7.61 -2.53 -22.56
C THR A 766 -8.40 -2.87 -23.83
N LEU A 767 -7.74 -3.40 -24.86
CA LEU A 767 -8.38 -3.95 -26.04
C LEU A 767 -9.36 -5.08 -25.73
N PHE A 768 -9.22 -5.73 -24.57
CA PHE A 768 -10.02 -6.87 -24.12
C PHE A 768 -11.00 -6.50 -22.97
N LYS A 769 -11.31 -5.22 -22.80
CA LYS A 769 -12.26 -4.72 -21.80
C LYS A 769 -11.82 -4.85 -20.35
N ARG A 770 -10.54 -5.11 -20.09
CA ARG A 770 -10.00 -5.03 -18.72
C ARG A 770 -10.05 -3.57 -18.27
N ARG A 771 -10.71 -3.31 -17.16
CA ARG A 771 -10.86 -1.95 -16.60
C ARG A 771 -9.78 -1.65 -15.58
N ARG A 772 -9.33 -0.41 -15.62
CA ARG A 772 -8.57 0.22 -14.53
C ARG A 772 -9.26 1.46 -14.06
N GLU A 773 -9.73 1.44 -12.83
CA GLU A 773 -10.36 2.59 -12.18
C GLU A 773 -9.35 3.68 -11.89
N LEU A 774 -9.77 4.93 -12.06
CA LEU A 774 -8.94 6.13 -11.90
C LEU A 774 -9.66 7.16 -11.01
N PRO A 775 -9.85 6.90 -9.71
CA PRO A 775 -10.61 7.78 -8.82
C PRO A 775 -9.99 9.18 -8.70
N ASP A 776 -8.69 9.30 -8.95
CA ASP A 776 -7.94 10.55 -8.83
C ASP A 776 -7.86 11.37 -10.14
N ILE A 777 -8.50 10.93 -11.23
CA ILE A 777 -8.37 11.57 -12.55
C ILE A 777 -8.88 13.02 -12.58
N ASN A 778 -9.85 13.34 -11.73
CA ASN A 778 -10.43 14.67 -11.58
C ASN A 778 -9.95 15.42 -10.33
N SER A 779 -8.87 14.94 -9.66
CA SER A 779 -8.33 15.56 -8.45
C SER A 779 -7.93 17.01 -8.68
N ARG A 780 -8.25 17.89 -7.73
CA ARG A 780 -7.82 19.31 -7.74
C ARG A 780 -6.31 19.45 -7.55
N ASN A 781 -5.66 18.45 -6.94
CA ASN A 781 -4.22 18.43 -6.77
C ASN A 781 -3.53 18.10 -8.09
N PHE A 782 -2.73 19.03 -8.60
CA PHE A 782 -2.03 18.91 -9.88
C PHE A 782 -1.15 17.64 -9.96
N ASN A 783 -0.43 17.28 -8.88
CA ASN A 783 0.47 16.15 -8.89
C ASN A 783 -0.30 14.82 -8.90
N ILE A 784 -1.36 14.73 -8.10
CA ILE A 784 -2.23 13.54 -8.04
C ILE A 784 -2.95 13.35 -9.37
N ARG A 785 -3.56 14.41 -9.89
CA ARG A 785 -4.21 14.39 -11.21
C ARG A 785 -3.23 14.02 -12.32
N GLY A 786 -2.04 14.64 -12.36
CA GLY A 786 -1.03 14.34 -13.37
C GLY A 786 -0.53 12.89 -13.29
N PHE A 787 -0.49 12.28 -12.10
CA PHE A 787 -0.21 10.86 -11.97
C PHE A 787 -1.34 10.00 -12.56
N ALA A 788 -2.60 10.33 -12.26
CA ALA A 788 -3.76 9.63 -12.82
C ALA A 788 -3.86 9.77 -14.34
N GLU A 789 -3.55 10.93 -14.91
CA GLU A 789 -3.48 11.16 -16.38
C GLU A 789 -2.42 10.28 -17.05
N ARG A 790 -1.21 10.20 -16.48
CA ARG A 790 -0.17 9.28 -16.96
C ARG A 790 -0.59 7.82 -16.87
N THR A 791 -1.27 7.46 -15.79
CA THR A 791 -1.83 6.12 -15.60
C THR A 791 -2.90 5.81 -16.64
N ALA A 792 -3.77 6.77 -16.99
CA ALA A 792 -4.77 6.63 -18.03
C ALA A 792 -4.15 6.35 -19.40
N ILE A 793 -3.04 7.01 -19.73
CA ILE A 793 -2.33 6.82 -21.01
C ILE A 793 -1.65 5.45 -21.07
N ASN A 794 -0.97 5.06 -20.01
CA ASN A 794 -0.16 3.84 -19.98
C ASN A 794 -0.99 2.55 -19.85
N SER A 795 -2.06 2.56 -19.04
CA SER A 795 -2.77 1.33 -18.65
C SER A 795 -3.38 0.57 -19.82
N PRO A 796 -4.00 1.19 -20.83
CA PRO A 796 -4.52 0.46 -21.99
C PRO A 796 -3.41 -0.21 -22.80
N ILE A 797 -2.25 0.42 -22.92
CA ILE A 797 -1.10 -0.09 -23.67
C ILE A 797 -0.49 -1.29 -22.95
N GLN A 798 -0.08 -1.08 -21.69
CA GLN A 798 0.58 -2.10 -20.89
C GLN A 798 -0.36 -3.27 -20.59
N GLY A 799 -1.63 -2.98 -20.30
CA GLY A 799 -2.64 -4.02 -20.03
C GLY A 799 -2.95 -4.84 -21.27
N SER A 800 -3.10 -4.22 -22.44
CA SER A 800 -3.32 -4.97 -23.68
C SER A 800 -2.13 -5.84 -24.07
N ALA A 801 -0.90 -5.36 -23.83
CA ALA A 801 0.30 -6.17 -24.04
C ALA A 801 0.31 -7.41 -23.12
N ALA A 802 -0.06 -7.24 -21.85
CA ALA A 802 -0.19 -8.35 -20.91
C ALA A 802 -1.31 -9.33 -21.34
N ASP A 803 -2.45 -8.83 -21.77
CA ASP A 803 -3.56 -9.65 -22.25
C ASP A 803 -3.18 -10.47 -23.49
N ILE A 804 -2.42 -9.89 -24.45
CA ILE A 804 -1.90 -10.60 -25.62
C ILE A 804 -1.01 -11.77 -25.22
N LEU A 805 -0.09 -11.55 -24.27
CA LEU A 805 0.77 -12.62 -23.76
C LEU A 805 -0.04 -13.74 -23.09
N LYS A 806 -1.07 -13.39 -22.32
CA LYS A 806 -1.99 -14.38 -21.72
C LYS A 806 -2.69 -15.24 -22.75
N ILE A 807 -3.17 -14.62 -23.83
CA ILE A 807 -3.79 -15.32 -24.96
C ILE A 807 -2.77 -16.28 -25.61
N ALA A 808 -1.56 -15.80 -25.86
CA ALA A 808 -0.50 -16.63 -26.42
C ALA A 808 -0.18 -17.84 -25.53
N MET A 809 -0.10 -17.67 -24.22
CA MET A 809 0.13 -18.77 -23.26
C MET A 809 -1.00 -19.81 -23.31
N ILE A 810 -2.24 -19.37 -23.34
CA ILE A 810 -3.41 -20.27 -23.39
C ILE A 810 -3.44 -21.06 -24.71
N GLN A 811 -3.21 -20.38 -25.84
CA GLN A 811 -3.16 -21.00 -27.15
C GLN A 811 -1.99 -21.98 -27.28
N LEU A 812 -0.83 -21.62 -26.73
CA LEU A 812 0.36 -22.45 -26.72
C LEU A 812 0.15 -23.72 -25.90
N ASP A 813 -0.40 -23.60 -24.67
CA ASP A 813 -0.72 -24.78 -23.84
C ASP A 813 -1.66 -25.74 -24.58
N LYS A 814 -2.69 -25.19 -25.22
CA LYS A 814 -3.62 -25.99 -26.03
C LYS A 814 -2.91 -26.70 -27.18
N ALA A 815 -2.09 -25.97 -27.94
CA ALA A 815 -1.36 -26.53 -29.09
C ALA A 815 -0.36 -27.61 -28.68
N LEU A 816 0.33 -27.44 -27.54
CA LEU A 816 1.23 -28.45 -27.00
C LEU A 816 0.49 -29.74 -26.60
N VAL A 817 -0.67 -29.62 -25.96
CA VAL A 817 -1.50 -30.77 -25.57
C VAL A 817 -2.07 -31.50 -26.80
N GLU A 818 -2.66 -30.75 -27.75
CA GLU A 818 -3.23 -31.31 -28.98
C GLU A 818 -2.17 -31.99 -29.86
N GLY A 819 -0.94 -31.45 -29.89
CA GLY A 819 0.19 -32.04 -30.60
C GLY A 819 0.83 -33.23 -29.90
N GLY A 820 0.41 -33.53 -28.66
CA GLY A 820 0.99 -34.61 -27.86
C GLY A 820 2.47 -34.42 -27.48
N TYR A 821 2.91 -33.15 -27.40
CA TYR A 821 4.31 -32.83 -27.03
C TYR A 821 4.57 -33.00 -25.55
N GLN A 822 5.78 -33.41 -25.21
CA GLN A 822 6.26 -33.49 -23.81
C GLN A 822 6.77 -32.14 -23.30
N THR A 823 6.97 -31.18 -24.18
CA THR A 823 7.38 -29.80 -23.89
C THR A 823 6.49 -29.19 -22.80
N LYS A 824 7.12 -28.51 -21.84
CA LYS A 824 6.45 -27.82 -20.72
C LYS A 824 6.73 -26.33 -20.74
N MET A 825 5.72 -25.49 -20.56
CA MET A 825 5.95 -24.11 -20.14
C MET A 825 6.36 -24.10 -18.66
N LEU A 826 7.44 -23.38 -18.35
CA LEU A 826 8.01 -23.34 -16.99
C LEU A 826 7.87 -21.96 -16.35
N LEU A 827 8.25 -20.90 -17.10
CA LEU A 827 8.26 -19.54 -16.56
C LEU A 827 7.61 -18.54 -17.52
N GLN A 828 7.03 -17.52 -16.92
CA GLN A 828 6.63 -16.27 -17.57
C GLN A 828 7.37 -15.11 -16.88
N VAL A 829 8.14 -14.32 -17.63
CA VAL A 829 8.96 -13.22 -17.11
C VAL A 829 8.80 -12.00 -18.01
N HIS A 830 8.09 -10.96 -17.57
CA HIS A 830 7.76 -9.77 -18.36
C HIS A 830 7.00 -10.12 -19.65
N ASP A 831 7.67 -10.04 -20.81
CA ASP A 831 7.10 -10.35 -22.13
C ASP A 831 7.63 -11.69 -22.68
N GLU A 832 8.32 -12.48 -21.82
CA GLU A 832 9.03 -13.72 -22.14
C GLU A 832 8.28 -14.95 -21.60
N ILE A 833 8.27 -16.03 -22.39
CA ILE A 833 7.86 -17.38 -21.97
C ILE A 833 9.08 -18.28 -22.03
N VAL A 834 9.35 -19.07 -20.99
CA VAL A 834 10.44 -20.05 -20.94
C VAL A 834 9.85 -21.46 -20.89
N LEU A 835 10.31 -22.32 -21.79
CA LEU A 835 9.86 -23.69 -21.93
C LEU A 835 11.04 -24.66 -21.72
N GLU A 836 10.74 -25.84 -21.21
CA GLU A 836 11.61 -27.00 -21.33
C GLU A 836 11.18 -27.84 -22.53
N VAL A 837 12.10 -28.05 -23.46
CA VAL A 837 11.82 -28.69 -24.75
C VAL A 837 12.74 -29.88 -24.94
N PRO A 838 12.26 -31.13 -25.10
CA PRO A 838 13.06 -32.24 -25.54
C PRO A 838 13.72 -31.95 -26.89
N LYS A 839 15.00 -32.27 -27.05
CA LYS A 839 15.71 -32.01 -28.32
C LYS A 839 15.05 -32.64 -29.54
N SER A 840 14.35 -33.77 -29.33
CA SER A 840 13.56 -34.42 -30.38
C SER A 840 12.38 -33.58 -30.88
N GLU A 841 11.84 -32.71 -30.06
CA GLU A 841 10.71 -31.85 -30.36
C GLU A 841 11.15 -30.43 -30.79
N LEU A 842 12.41 -30.05 -30.51
CA LEU A 842 12.87 -28.66 -30.57
C LEU A 842 12.58 -27.97 -31.91
N ALA A 843 12.85 -28.62 -33.02
CA ALA A 843 12.67 -28.04 -34.35
C ALA A 843 11.18 -27.69 -34.64
N VAL A 844 10.27 -28.54 -34.21
CA VAL A 844 8.81 -28.32 -34.42
C VAL A 844 8.24 -27.38 -33.41
N VAL A 845 8.61 -27.55 -32.14
CA VAL A 845 8.10 -26.71 -31.05
C VAL A 845 8.57 -25.27 -31.18
N LYS A 846 9.79 -25.02 -31.62
CA LYS A 846 10.29 -23.67 -31.87
C LYS A 846 9.42 -22.92 -32.91
N VAL A 847 9.07 -23.57 -34.01
CA VAL A 847 8.16 -22.99 -35.02
C VAL A 847 6.75 -22.78 -34.39
N LEU A 848 6.27 -23.76 -33.63
CA LEU A 848 4.95 -23.68 -33.01
C LEU A 848 4.86 -22.50 -32.01
N VAL A 849 5.86 -22.34 -31.14
CA VAL A 849 5.90 -21.25 -30.15
C VAL A 849 5.92 -19.90 -30.86
N LYS A 850 6.81 -19.74 -31.85
CA LYS A 850 6.88 -18.50 -32.60
C LYS A 850 5.56 -18.17 -33.28
N GLN A 851 5.02 -19.09 -34.04
CA GLN A 851 3.76 -18.89 -34.74
C GLN A 851 2.62 -18.56 -33.78
N THR A 852 2.50 -19.30 -32.70
CA THR A 852 1.45 -19.04 -31.69
C THR A 852 1.55 -17.66 -31.05
N MET A 853 2.77 -17.20 -30.75
CA MET A 853 2.96 -15.86 -30.19
C MET A 853 2.70 -14.78 -31.23
N GLU A 854 3.21 -14.92 -32.44
CA GLU A 854 3.05 -13.91 -33.51
C GLU A 854 1.60 -13.84 -34.03
N GLU A 855 0.84 -14.92 -33.97
CA GLU A 855 -0.55 -15.03 -34.41
C GLU A 855 -1.56 -14.96 -33.27
N ALA A 856 -1.12 -14.72 -32.03
CA ALA A 856 -1.99 -14.69 -30.84
C ALA A 856 -3.21 -13.76 -31.02
N ILE A 857 -3.01 -12.62 -31.69
CA ILE A 857 -4.04 -11.65 -32.05
C ILE A 857 -3.62 -10.89 -33.32
N GLN A 858 -4.58 -10.46 -34.10
CA GLN A 858 -4.34 -9.62 -35.26
C GLN A 858 -4.36 -8.12 -34.90
N LEU A 859 -3.22 -7.46 -35.00
CA LEU A 859 -3.09 -6.00 -34.91
C LEU A 859 -2.89 -5.37 -36.29
N SER A 860 -2.91 -4.03 -36.37
CA SER A 860 -2.52 -3.28 -37.56
C SER A 860 -1.03 -3.37 -37.90
N VAL A 861 -0.24 -3.91 -36.98
CA VAL A 861 1.19 -4.17 -37.10
C VAL A 861 1.50 -5.63 -36.77
N PRO A 862 2.52 -6.25 -37.35
CA PRO A 862 2.87 -7.63 -37.01
C PRO A 862 3.35 -7.73 -35.54
N LEU A 863 3.00 -8.78 -34.85
CA LEU A 863 3.68 -9.20 -33.61
C LEU A 863 4.95 -9.96 -34.03
N ILE A 864 6.02 -9.77 -33.30
CA ILE A 864 7.30 -10.45 -33.52
C ILE A 864 7.76 -11.09 -32.22
N ALA A 865 8.11 -12.35 -32.24
CA ALA A 865 8.70 -13.09 -31.13
C ALA A 865 10.14 -13.49 -31.51
N ASP A 866 11.08 -13.15 -30.62
CA ASP A 866 12.49 -13.53 -30.74
C ASP A 866 12.74 -14.77 -29.85
N GLU A 867 13.39 -15.79 -30.46
CA GLU A 867 13.59 -17.09 -29.82
C GLU A 867 15.06 -17.40 -29.66
N ASN A 868 15.42 -17.88 -28.47
CA ASN A 868 16.74 -18.38 -28.14
C ASN A 868 16.64 -19.68 -27.36
N GLU A 869 17.62 -20.57 -27.53
CA GLU A 869 17.69 -21.85 -26.88
C GLU A 869 19.05 -22.08 -26.21
N GLY A 870 19.08 -22.82 -25.11
CA GLY A 870 20.31 -23.10 -24.41
C GLY A 870 20.22 -24.23 -23.40
N ALA A 871 21.36 -24.68 -22.91
CA ALA A 871 21.42 -25.65 -21.80
C ALA A 871 21.06 -25.00 -20.45
N THR A 872 21.06 -23.70 -20.38
CA THR A 872 20.67 -22.90 -19.20
C THR A 872 19.79 -21.73 -19.62
N TRP A 873 19.04 -21.17 -18.67
CA TRP A 873 18.27 -19.94 -18.94
C TRP A 873 19.17 -18.74 -19.32
N TYR A 874 20.44 -18.75 -18.86
CA TYR A 874 21.42 -17.73 -19.26
C TYR A 874 21.74 -17.80 -20.78
N GLU A 875 21.89 -18.99 -21.32
CA GLU A 875 22.20 -19.22 -22.74
C GLU A 875 20.99 -19.04 -23.63
N ALA A 876 19.79 -19.29 -23.09
CA ALA A 876 18.52 -19.12 -23.79
C ALA A 876 18.05 -17.66 -23.87
N LYS A 877 18.93 -16.67 -23.55
CA LYS A 877 18.54 -15.24 -23.61
C LYS A 877 19.59 -14.34 -24.23
#